data_6ae18719ad26e243c2cc4981417bcb6f
#
_entry.id   6ae18719ad26e243c2cc4981417bcb6f
#
_cell.length_a   1.000
_cell.length_b   1.000
_cell.length_c   1.000
_cell.angle_alpha   90.00
_cell.angle_beta   90.00
_cell.angle_gamma   90.00
#
_symmetry.space_group_name_H-M   'P 1'
#
loop_
_entity.id
_entity.type
_entity.pdbx_description
1 polymer ?
#
loop_
_entity_poly.entity_id
_entity_poly.type
_entity_poly.pdbx_seq_one_letter_code
_entity_poly.pdbx_strand_id
1 'polypeptide(L)'
;MKELTLWIPVALSVIGLLFMLYKFLWVKKQDAGNEKMQGISKSIAEGAMAFLSAEYRLLFIFVIVASLALFGISRIVETTSWLIVPAFITGAIFSGLAGNIGMKVATAANVRTTQAARTSLPKALNVSFSGGTVMGLGVAGLAVLGLTLFFILFSSHFIVGERSFSEEMVFALEALAGFSLGAESIALFARVGGGIYTKAADVGADLVGKVEAGIPEDDPRNPATIADNVGDNVGDVAGMGADLFGSYVATVLAAMVLGNYVIRDYVEANGTAFVDNFSGMGPVILPIVIAGVGIIASIIGTFLVRTNKSDASEADVQRVLNLGNWSAIIITAVVTFFLIRWMLPSTIYMDFFGEGILEVASINVFYASLIGLAVGGLISAITEYYTGTGKKPVMNIIKNSSTGAATNIIAGLATGMMSTFLSILLFAAAIWGSYELAGFYGVAIAASAMMATTAMQLAIDAFGPIADNAGGIAEMSDLPEEVRERTDVLDSVGNTTAAVGKGFAIASAALTALALFAAYVTFTGIDGINIFKAKTLAALFVGGMIPVVFSAMVMQSVGKAAMEMVQEVRRQFREIPGILEGTGKPDHGKCVEISTNAALKEMMLPGALTIVTPILIGFFMGAESLGAYMAGVTVSGVLWAIFQNNAGGAWDNAKKSFEAGIEIDGKMTYKGSEAHKAAVTGDTVGDPFKDTSGPSMNILIKLTCLIGLVMAPILGSENSANSDMATIDQSNEIHVETIDEEGNIVYDLGEMIEIELPSGEVINVGNKSSEAKINDFMSSAWVNGNLVNQQSNWITLDRVYFKSGESRMLRNSMDQLKYIATIMDAYPEMKIKIGGFTDKMGDEERNLKISSDRANFVKDFLEREGVQGDRMQAEGYGPQQFVCAANDTEICRAKNRRIDIKVVLS
;
A
#
# COMPACT_ATOMS: atom_id res chain seq x y z
N MET A 1 -8.69 20.12 -26.77
CA MET A 1 -7.44 20.13 -25.97
C MET A 1 -7.62 19.39 -24.64
N LYS A 2 -8.78 19.50 -23.97
CA LYS A 2 -9.00 18.90 -22.62
C LYS A 2 -8.86 17.37 -22.57
N GLU A 3 -9.26 16.64 -23.61
CA GLU A 3 -9.08 15.18 -23.67
C GLU A 3 -7.64 14.75 -24.02
N LEU A 4 -6.86 15.61 -24.68
CA LEU A 4 -5.51 15.30 -25.09
C LEU A 4 -4.53 15.18 -23.90
N THR A 5 -4.82 15.84 -22.78
CA THR A 5 -3.97 15.82 -21.59
C THR A 5 -3.94 14.48 -20.85
N LEU A 6 -5.03 13.70 -20.92
CA LEU A 6 -5.07 12.33 -20.39
C LEU A 6 -4.12 11.37 -21.14
N TRP A 7 -3.71 11.72 -22.36
CA TRP A 7 -2.78 10.94 -23.17
C TRP A 7 -1.32 11.25 -22.89
N ILE A 8 -1.01 12.27 -22.06
CA ILE A 8 0.39 12.61 -21.70
C ILE A 8 1.07 11.43 -20.97
N PRO A 9 0.52 10.83 -19.90
CA PRO A 9 1.15 9.68 -19.25
C PRO A 9 1.29 8.48 -20.19
N VAL A 10 0.32 8.26 -21.09
CA VAL A 10 0.41 7.21 -22.12
C VAL A 10 1.60 7.45 -23.06
N ALA A 11 1.77 8.68 -23.54
CA ALA A 11 2.90 9.02 -24.41
C ALA A 11 4.25 8.83 -23.69
N LEU A 12 4.36 9.29 -22.42
CA LEU A 12 5.57 9.15 -21.61
C LEU A 12 5.89 7.68 -21.33
N SER A 13 4.89 6.85 -21.01
CA SER A 13 5.07 5.42 -20.81
C SER A 13 5.49 4.70 -22.09
N VAL A 14 4.90 5.03 -23.23
CA VAL A 14 5.26 4.47 -24.53
C VAL A 14 6.71 4.82 -24.91
N ILE A 15 7.15 6.06 -24.64
CA ILE A 15 8.56 6.46 -24.82
C ILE A 15 9.47 5.59 -23.95
N GLY A 16 9.11 5.39 -22.68
CA GLY A 16 9.84 4.51 -21.77
C GLY A 16 9.95 3.08 -22.29
N LEU A 17 8.84 2.50 -22.75
CA LEU A 17 8.79 1.13 -23.29
C LEU A 17 9.56 0.99 -24.62
N LEU A 18 9.54 2.01 -25.47
CA LEU A 18 10.34 2.03 -26.71
C LEU A 18 11.84 2.10 -26.38
N PHE A 19 12.23 2.92 -25.39
CA PHE A 19 13.63 2.98 -24.96
C PHE A 19 14.06 1.68 -24.27
N MET A 20 13.19 1.06 -23.47
CA MET A 20 13.36 -0.28 -22.93
C MET A 20 13.63 -1.32 -24.02
N LEU A 21 12.79 -1.34 -25.06
CA LEU A 21 12.95 -2.24 -26.19
C LEU A 21 14.29 -2.00 -26.95
N TYR A 22 14.65 -0.74 -27.15
CA TYR A 22 15.95 -0.37 -27.73
C TYR A 22 17.11 -0.93 -26.90
N LYS A 23 17.10 -0.76 -25.58
CA LYS A 23 18.13 -1.29 -24.67
C LYS A 23 18.15 -2.82 -24.64
N PHE A 24 16.99 -3.47 -24.64
CA PHE A 24 16.89 -4.93 -24.72
C PHE A 24 17.53 -5.50 -25.99
N LEU A 25 17.23 -4.90 -27.15
CA LEU A 25 17.82 -5.28 -28.42
C LEU A 25 19.33 -5.00 -28.45
N TRP A 26 19.76 -3.92 -27.80
CA TRP A 26 21.18 -3.57 -27.67
C TRP A 26 21.93 -4.62 -26.84
N VAL A 27 21.39 -5.02 -25.66
CA VAL A 27 21.97 -6.08 -24.82
C VAL A 27 22.09 -7.38 -25.62
N LYS A 28 21.02 -7.80 -26.32
CA LYS A 28 21.04 -9.03 -27.12
C LYS A 28 22.09 -9.05 -28.25
N LYS A 29 22.49 -7.87 -28.75
CA LYS A 29 23.52 -7.73 -29.80
C LYS A 29 24.95 -7.83 -29.26
N GLN A 30 25.16 -7.74 -27.94
CA GLN A 30 26.49 -7.91 -27.36
C GLN A 30 26.97 -9.34 -27.51
N ASP A 31 28.29 -9.51 -27.54
CA ASP A 31 28.93 -10.82 -27.66
C ASP A 31 28.62 -11.71 -26.43
N ALA A 32 28.18 -12.93 -26.68
CA ALA A 32 27.80 -13.91 -25.66
C ALA A 32 28.95 -14.85 -25.25
N GLY A 33 30.15 -14.62 -25.76
CA GLY A 33 31.35 -15.43 -25.42
C GLY A 33 31.41 -16.80 -26.08
N ASN A 34 32.20 -17.69 -25.49
CA ASN A 34 32.47 -18.99 -26.02
C ASN A 34 31.30 -20.01 -25.81
N GLU A 35 31.40 -21.18 -26.41
CA GLU A 35 30.37 -22.24 -26.35
C GLU A 35 30.09 -22.72 -24.92
N LYS A 36 31.11 -22.78 -24.05
CA LYS A 36 30.93 -23.18 -22.65
C LYS A 36 30.09 -22.17 -21.87
N MET A 37 30.43 -20.89 -21.99
CA MET A 37 29.64 -19.79 -21.40
C MET A 37 28.18 -19.78 -21.88
N GLN A 38 27.99 -19.95 -23.20
CA GLN A 38 26.63 -19.98 -23.78
C GLN A 38 25.85 -21.21 -23.32
N GLY A 39 26.52 -22.38 -23.16
CA GLY A 39 25.90 -23.58 -22.63
C GLY A 39 25.39 -23.41 -21.19
N ILE A 40 26.21 -22.85 -20.31
CA ILE A 40 25.84 -22.54 -18.92
C ILE A 40 24.67 -21.54 -18.89
N SER A 41 24.79 -20.42 -19.61
CA SER A 41 23.74 -19.41 -19.70
C SER A 41 22.42 -20.01 -20.22
N LYS A 42 22.47 -20.96 -21.15
CA LYS A 42 21.27 -21.63 -21.65
C LYS A 42 20.63 -22.49 -20.56
N SER A 43 21.43 -23.24 -19.80
CA SER A 43 20.91 -24.05 -18.66
C SER A 43 20.25 -23.18 -17.60
N ILE A 44 20.85 -22.01 -17.26
CA ILE A 44 20.27 -21.03 -16.33
C ILE A 44 18.93 -20.50 -16.88
N ALA A 45 18.89 -20.11 -18.17
CA ALA A 45 17.68 -19.59 -18.78
C ALA A 45 16.56 -20.64 -18.87
N GLU A 46 16.89 -21.90 -19.19
CA GLU A 46 15.93 -23.01 -19.23
C GLU A 46 15.37 -23.31 -17.83
N GLY A 47 16.21 -23.29 -16.78
CA GLY A 47 15.79 -23.46 -15.39
C GLY A 47 14.85 -22.35 -14.93
N ALA A 48 15.21 -21.10 -15.20
CA ALA A 48 14.40 -19.93 -14.86
C ALA A 48 13.03 -19.95 -15.58
N MET A 49 13.00 -20.36 -16.85
CA MET A 49 11.74 -20.52 -17.60
C MET A 49 10.89 -21.69 -17.07
N ALA A 50 11.52 -22.78 -16.62
CA ALA A 50 10.82 -23.92 -16.04
C ALA A 50 10.11 -23.51 -14.74
N PHE A 51 10.81 -22.79 -13.85
CA PHE A 51 10.22 -22.24 -12.63
C PHE A 51 9.03 -21.32 -12.94
N LEU A 52 9.21 -20.28 -13.77
CA LEU A 52 8.14 -19.36 -14.11
C LEU A 52 6.94 -20.05 -14.74
N SER A 53 7.16 -21.06 -15.57
CA SER A 53 6.05 -21.80 -16.18
C SER A 53 5.24 -22.59 -15.16
N ALA A 54 5.92 -23.16 -14.15
CA ALA A 54 5.27 -23.86 -13.04
C ALA A 54 4.52 -22.89 -12.11
N GLU A 55 5.14 -21.77 -11.77
CA GLU A 55 4.56 -20.69 -10.96
C GLU A 55 3.33 -20.10 -11.63
N TYR A 56 3.41 -19.73 -12.92
CA TYR A 56 2.27 -19.13 -13.64
C TYR A 56 1.08 -20.07 -13.77
N ARG A 57 1.30 -21.38 -13.82
CA ARG A 57 0.22 -22.38 -13.79
C ARG A 57 -0.55 -22.32 -12.46
N LEU A 58 0.15 -22.19 -11.34
CA LEU A 58 -0.46 -22.06 -10.03
C LEU A 58 -1.17 -20.72 -9.89
N LEU A 59 -0.51 -19.63 -10.30
CA LEU A 59 -1.06 -18.27 -10.27
C LEU A 59 -2.30 -18.12 -11.16
N PHE A 60 -2.36 -18.81 -12.29
CA PHE A 60 -3.54 -18.84 -13.15
C PHE A 60 -4.77 -19.39 -12.43
N ILE A 61 -4.58 -20.49 -11.65
CA ILE A 61 -5.67 -21.05 -10.83
C ILE A 61 -6.09 -20.03 -9.75
N PHE A 62 -5.15 -19.39 -9.09
CA PHE A 62 -5.41 -18.35 -8.10
C PHE A 62 -6.21 -17.17 -8.72
N VAL A 63 -5.78 -16.67 -9.88
CA VAL A 63 -6.45 -15.56 -10.59
C VAL A 63 -7.89 -15.92 -10.93
N ILE A 64 -8.16 -17.15 -11.37
CA ILE A 64 -9.53 -17.60 -11.64
C ILE A 64 -10.37 -17.59 -10.36
N VAL A 65 -9.87 -18.18 -9.27
CA VAL A 65 -10.60 -18.25 -8.01
C VAL A 65 -10.89 -16.85 -7.45
N ALA A 66 -9.88 -15.98 -7.42
CA ALA A 66 -10.03 -14.60 -6.95
C ALA A 66 -10.99 -13.80 -7.86
N SER A 67 -10.91 -13.98 -9.18
CA SER A 67 -11.84 -13.34 -10.13
C SER A 67 -13.29 -13.76 -9.92
N LEU A 68 -13.53 -15.04 -9.65
CA LEU A 68 -14.88 -15.53 -9.34
C LEU A 68 -15.39 -14.98 -8.00
N ALA A 69 -14.51 -14.86 -7.00
CA ALA A 69 -14.86 -14.25 -5.72
C ALA A 69 -15.20 -12.75 -5.88
N LEU A 70 -14.37 -11.98 -6.59
CA LEU A 70 -14.63 -10.57 -6.88
C LEU A 70 -15.89 -10.37 -7.70
N PHE A 71 -16.13 -11.23 -8.70
CA PHE A 71 -17.38 -11.20 -9.47
C PHE A 71 -18.59 -11.47 -8.57
N GLY A 72 -18.53 -12.46 -7.70
CA GLY A 72 -19.58 -12.75 -6.73
C GLY A 72 -19.88 -11.56 -5.83
N ILE A 73 -18.83 -10.93 -5.26
CA ILE A 73 -18.97 -9.73 -4.43
C ILE A 73 -19.62 -8.60 -5.22
N SER A 74 -19.18 -8.31 -6.44
CA SER A 74 -19.75 -7.25 -7.28
C SER A 74 -21.19 -7.46 -7.71
N ARG A 75 -21.76 -8.65 -7.46
CA ARG A 75 -23.20 -8.94 -7.72
C ARG A 75 -24.05 -8.83 -6.47
N ILE A 76 -23.44 -8.82 -5.30
CA ILE A 76 -24.11 -8.74 -4.00
C ILE A 76 -24.08 -7.30 -3.47
N VAL A 77 -22.99 -6.56 -3.73
CA VAL A 77 -22.74 -5.22 -3.22
C VAL A 77 -23.02 -4.20 -4.33
N GLU A 78 -24.01 -3.35 -4.15
CA GLU A 78 -24.45 -2.38 -5.18
C GLU A 78 -23.41 -1.27 -5.43
N THR A 79 -22.56 -1.00 -4.45
CA THR A 79 -21.49 0.02 -4.52
C THR A 79 -20.26 -0.44 -5.29
N THR A 80 -20.17 -1.69 -5.72
CA THR A 80 -19.02 -2.28 -6.42
C THR A 80 -19.36 -2.67 -7.86
N SER A 81 -18.52 -2.27 -8.82
CA SER A 81 -18.70 -2.63 -10.23
C SER A 81 -18.04 -3.94 -10.60
N TRP A 82 -18.70 -4.76 -11.44
CA TRP A 82 -18.10 -5.97 -12.02
C TRP A 82 -16.82 -5.70 -12.86
N LEU A 83 -16.59 -4.44 -13.26
CA LEU A 83 -15.39 -4.01 -13.98
C LEU A 83 -14.10 -4.13 -13.16
N ILE A 84 -14.20 -4.33 -11.83
CA ILE A 84 -13.05 -4.68 -10.97
C ILE A 84 -12.39 -5.99 -11.44
N VAL A 85 -13.15 -6.94 -12.01
CA VAL A 85 -12.64 -8.26 -12.43
C VAL A 85 -11.68 -8.17 -13.63
N PRO A 86 -12.05 -7.56 -14.78
CA PRO A 86 -11.11 -7.39 -15.88
C PRO A 86 -9.91 -6.51 -15.50
N ALA A 87 -10.07 -5.54 -14.59
CA ALA A 87 -8.95 -4.77 -14.06
C ALA A 87 -7.99 -5.67 -13.25
N PHE A 88 -8.51 -6.50 -12.35
CA PHE A 88 -7.75 -7.47 -11.57
C PHE A 88 -6.96 -8.44 -12.45
N ILE A 89 -7.60 -9.05 -13.44
CA ILE A 89 -6.96 -9.99 -14.37
C ILE A 89 -5.83 -9.29 -15.14
N THR A 90 -6.06 -8.07 -15.62
CA THR A 90 -5.05 -7.34 -16.40
C THR A 90 -3.89 -6.88 -15.52
N GLY A 91 -4.15 -6.46 -14.27
CA GLY A 91 -3.12 -6.14 -13.29
C GLY A 91 -2.22 -7.34 -13.00
N ALA A 92 -2.83 -8.51 -12.82
CA ALA A 92 -2.12 -9.78 -12.64
C ALA A 92 -1.24 -10.12 -13.87
N ILE A 93 -1.77 -9.98 -15.08
CA ILE A 93 -1.03 -10.24 -16.33
C ILE A 93 0.16 -9.26 -16.47
N PHE A 94 -0.04 -7.97 -16.19
CA PHE A 94 1.02 -6.96 -16.32
C PHE A 94 2.12 -7.15 -15.30
N SER A 95 1.79 -7.53 -14.06
CA SER A 95 2.78 -7.87 -13.02
C SER A 95 3.62 -9.08 -13.42
N GLY A 96 2.97 -10.15 -13.87
CA GLY A 96 3.68 -11.33 -14.40
C GLY A 96 4.52 -11.01 -15.64
N LEU A 97 4.05 -10.13 -16.52
CA LEU A 97 4.79 -9.69 -17.70
C LEU A 97 6.02 -8.87 -17.32
N ALA A 98 5.91 -7.99 -16.32
CA ALA A 98 7.04 -7.20 -15.81
C ALA A 98 8.16 -8.11 -15.27
N GLY A 99 7.82 -9.11 -14.45
CA GLY A 99 8.75 -10.12 -13.97
C GLY A 99 9.38 -10.94 -15.10
N ASN A 100 8.58 -11.37 -16.09
CA ASN A 100 9.06 -12.14 -17.24
C ASN A 100 10.04 -11.34 -18.12
N ILE A 101 9.78 -10.05 -18.36
CA ILE A 101 10.69 -9.17 -19.09
C ILE A 101 12.01 -9.05 -18.33
N GLY A 102 11.95 -8.80 -17.02
CA GLY A 102 13.12 -8.72 -16.15
C GLY A 102 14.00 -9.95 -16.25
N MET A 103 13.40 -11.13 -16.03
CA MET A 103 14.13 -12.41 -16.10
C MET A 103 14.77 -12.66 -17.47
N LYS A 104 14.02 -12.41 -18.57
CA LYS A 104 14.56 -12.61 -19.93
C LYS A 104 15.71 -11.70 -20.29
N VAL A 105 15.71 -10.47 -19.78
CA VAL A 105 16.86 -9.58 -20.00
C VAL A 105 18.00 -9.92 -19.09
N ALA A 106 17.77 -10.30 -17.83
CA ALA A 106 18.83 -10.69 -16.89
C ALA A 106 19.59 -11.92 -17.42
N THR A 107 18.89 -13.00 -17.73
CA THR A 107 19.51 -14.22 -18.30
C THR A 107 20.27 -13.94 -19.60
N ALA A 108 19.81 -13.00 -20.42
CA ALA A 108 20.52 -12.56 -21.62
C ALA A 108 21.73 -11.67 -21.30
N ALA A 109 21.69 -10.87 -20.25
CA ALA A 109 22.73 -9.94 -19.84
C ALA A 109 23.87 -10.66 -19.10
N ASN A 110 23.57 -11.67 -18.26
CA ASN A 110 24.55 -12.37 -17.43
C ASN A 110 25.80 -12.79 -18.24
N VAL A 111 25.64 -13.64 -19.24
CA VAL A 111 26.75 -14.15 -20.06
C VAL A 111 27.45 -13.03 -20.86
N ARG A 112 26.73 -12.00 -21.26
CA ARG A 112 27.28 -10.87 -22.00
C ARG A 112 28.06 -9.93 -21.11
N THR A 113 27.67 -9.81 -19.84
CA THR A 113 28.44 -9.11 -18.81
C THR A 113 29.75 -9.84 -18.52
N THR A 114 29.70 -11.18 -18.38
CA THR A 114 30.90 -12.02 -18.26
C THR A 114 31.85 -11.81 -19.46
N GLN A 115 31.36 -11.86 -20.68
CA GLN A 115 32.16 -11.64 -21.88
C GLN A 115 32.73 -10.20 -21.94
N ALA A 116 31.95 -9.21 -21.52
CA ALA A 116 32.41 -7.82 -21.46
C ALA A 116 33.49 -7.61 -20.39
N ALA A 117 33.42 -8.32 -19.26
CA ALA A 117 34.41 -8.31 -18.19
C ALA A 117 35.77 -8.84 -18.63
N ARG A 118 35.82 -9.73 -19.61
CA ARG A 118 37.09 -10.17 -20.26
C ARG A 118 37.85 -8.99 -20.88
N THR A 119 37.15 -7.95 -21.30
CA THR A 119 37.74 -6.78 -21.93
C THR A 119 38.05 -5.69 -20.92
N SER A 120 37.05 -5.28 -20.13
CA SER A 120 37.21 -4.23 -19.12
C SER A 120 36.00 -4.12 -18.21
N LEU A 121 36.19 -3.67 -16.98
CA LEU A 121 35.12 -3.36 -16.02
C LEU A 121 34.10 -2.32 -16.55
N PRO A 122 34.49 -1.19 -17.18
CA PRO A 122 33.49 -0.25 -17.74
C PRO A 122 32.55 -0.86 -18.79
N LYS A 123 33.02 -1.82 -19.59
CA LYS A 123 32.16 -2.52 -20.56
C LYS A 123 31.20 -3.47 -19.85
N ALA A 124 31.67 -4.20 -18.84
CA ALA A 124 30.84 -5.07 -18.04
C ALA A 124 29.72 -4.28 -17.32
N LEU A 125 30.09 -3.17 -16.66
CA LEU A 125 29.12 -2.24 -16.05
C LEU A 125 28.06 -1.74 -17.05
N ASN A 126 28.45 -1.36 -18.26
CA ASN A 126 27.50 -0.88 -19.25
C ASN A 126 26.53 -1.96 -19.71
N VAL A 127 26.95 -3.23 -19.79
CA VAL A 127 26.06 -4.33 -20.18
C VAL A 127 25.12 -4.69 -19.04
N SER A 128 25.63 -4.93 -17.84
CA SER A 128 24.83 -5.27 -16.66
C SER A 128 23.82 -4.18 -16.30
N PHE A 129 24.23 -2.92 -16.25
CA PHE A 129 23.35 -1.78 -15.99
C PHE A 129 22.33 -1.55 -17.11
N SER A 130 22.66 -1.84 -18.38
CA SER A 130 21.67 -1.80 -19.46
C SER A 130 20.61 -2.90 -19.29
N GLY A 131 20.98 -4.07 -18.77
CA GLY A 131 20.02 -5.11 -18.37
C GLY A 131 19.07 -4.61 -17.29
N GLY A 132 19.60 -4.03 -16.22
CA GLY A 132 18.79 -3.41 -15.17
C GLY A 132 17.89 -2.28 -15.69
N THR A 133 18.40 -1.46 -16.62
CA THR A 133 17.61 -0.37 -17.26
C THR A 133 16.37 -0.91 -17.99
N VAL A 134 16.50 -2.05 -18.67
CA VAL A 134 15.36 -2.70 -19.37
C VAL A 134 14.30 -3.08 -18.36
N MET A 135 14.70 -3.65 -17.23
CA MET A 135 13.77 -4.05 -16.19
C MET A 135 13.07 -2.83 -15.57
N GLY A 136 13.83 -1.82 -15.14
CA GLY A 136 13.27 -0.62 -14.49
C GLY A 136 12.27 0.12 -15.37
N LEU A 137 12.61 0.32 -16.66
CA LEU A 137 11.71 0.98 -17.60
C LEU A 137 10.53 0.09 -18.03
N GLY A 138 10.71 -1.22 -18.06
CA GLY A 138 9.63 -2.18 -18.30
C GLY A 138 8.56 -2.11 -17.21
N VAL A 139 8.99 -2.15 -15.94
CA VAL A 139 8.10 -2.05 -14.78
C VAL A 139 7.35 -0.72 -14.76
N ALA A 140 8.07 0.42 -14.75
CA ALA A 140 7.45 1.73 -14.67
C ALA A 140 6.59 2.06 -15.90
N GLY A 141 7.07 1.69 -17.10
CA GLY A 141 6.33 1.91 -18.36
C GLY A 141 5.01 1.13 -18.40
N LEU A 142 5.02 -0.16 -18.03
CA LEU A 142 3.80 -0.97 -17.97
C LEU A 142 2.85 -0.49 -16.88
N ALA A 143 3.36 -0.07 -15.72
CA ALA A 143 2.54 0.42 -14.61
C ALA A 143 1.77 1.70 -14.99
N VAL A 144 2.49 2.72 -15.51
CA VAL A 144 1.88 3.98 -15.93
C VAL A 144 0.92 3.75 -17.12
N LEU A 145 1.30 2.91 -18.09
CA LEU A 145 0.46 2.58 -19.25
C LEU A 145 -0.85 1.93 -18.80
N GLY A 146 -0.76 0.87 -17.96
CA GLY A 146 -1.91 0.11 -17.48
C GLY A 146 -2.87 0.98 -16.68
N LEU A 147 -2.37 1.68 -15.67
CA LEU A 147 -3.17 2.59 -14.85
C LEU A 147 -3.87 3.65 -15.71
N THR A 148 -3.13 4.30 -16.62
CA THR A 148 -3.70 5.38 -17.43
C THR A 148 -4.77 4.87 -18.38
N LEU A 149 -4.53 3.76 -19.08
CA LEU A 149 -5.50 3.20 -20.03
C LEU A 149 -6.80 2.76 -19.31
N PHE A 150 -6.68 2.09 -18.16
CA PHE A 150 -7.86 1.70 -17.38
C PHE A 150 -8.56 2.92 -16.77
N PHE A 151 -7.83 3.93 -16.31
CA PHE A 151 -8.43 5.17 -15.85
C PHE A 151 -9.21 5.88 -16.96
N ILE A 152 -8.66 5.99 -18.18
CA ILE A 152 -9.36 6.55 -19.33
C ILE A 152 -10.61 5.73 -19.65
N LEU A 153 -10.49 4.40 -19.67
CA LEU A 153 -11.61 3.51 -19.96
C LEU A 153 -12.74 3.65 -18.92
N PHE A 154 -12.40 3.57 -17.63
CA PHE A 154 -13.40 3.61 -16.55
C PHE A 154 -14.00 5.01 -16.39
N SER A 155 -13.20 6.06 -16.43
CA SER A 155 -13.72 7.43 -16.38
C SER A 155 -14.65 7.74 -17.55
N SER A 156 -14.37 7.23 -18.76
CA SER A 156 -15.26 7.38 -19.91
C SER A 156 -16.54 6.53 -19.84
N HIS A 157 -16.51 5.43 -19.09
CA HIS A 157 -17.65 4.53 -18.91
C HIS A 157 -18.61 5.02 -17.80
N PHE A 158 -18.05 5.43 -16.65
CA PHE A 158 -18.86 5.80 -15.50
C PHE A 158 -19.30 7.26 -15.52
N ILE A 159 -18.46 8.19 -15.99
CA ILE A 159 -18.74 9.63 -15.88
C ILE A 159 -19.46 10.10 -17.15
N VAL A 160 -20.75 10.36 -17.00
CA VAL A 160 -21.62 10.89 -18.07
C VAL A 160 -22.02 12.32 -17.69
N GLY A 161 -21.29 13.34 -18.18
CA GLY A 161 -21.59 14.74 -17.90
C GLY A 161 -20.39 15.61 -17.47
N GLU A 162 -20.61 16.63 -16.63
CA GLU A 162 -19.50 17.41 -16.09
C GLU A 162 -18.69 16.59 -15.08
N ARG A 163 -17.35 16.62 -15.27
CA ARG A 163 -16.39 15.78 -14.52
C ARG A 163 -15.92 16.41 -13.21
N SER A 164 -16.75 17.20 -12.53
CA SER A 164 -16.55 17.58 -11.13
C SER A 164 -16.72 16.34 -10.24
N PHE A 165 -16.36 16.46 -8.94
CA PHE A 165 -16.57 15.37 -7.98
C PHE A 165 -17.94 14.71 -8.22
N SER A 166 -17.92 13.43 -8.53
CA SER A 166 -19.13 12.65 -8.75
C SER A 166 -18.93 11.28 -8.08
N GLU A 167 -20.00 10.69 -7.61
CA GLU A 167 -19.99 9.30 -7.13
C GLU A 167 -19.45 8.37 -8.21
N GLU A 168 -19.66 8.70 -9.49
CA GLU A 168 -19.14 7.93 -10.64
C GLU A 168 -17.61 7.90 -10.70
N MET A 169 -16.90 8.95 -10.24
CA MET A 169 -15.43 8.92 -10.14
C MET A 169 -14.99 7.94 -9.05
N VAL A 170 -15.73 7.82 -7.96
CA VAL A 170 -15.46 6.83 -6.90
C VAL A 170 -15.53 5.44 -7.48
N PHE A 171 -16.58 5.09 -8.25
CA PHE A 171 -16.71 3.80 -8.94
C PHE A 171 -15.57 3.54 -9.93
N ALA A 172 -15.13 4.57 -10.68
CA ALA A 172 -14.02 4.43 -11.62
C ALA A 172 -12.70 4.10 -10.89
N LEU A 173 -12.43 4.76 -9.78
CA LEU A 173 -11.21 4.54 -8.98
C LEU A 173 -11.26 3.22 -8.21
N GLU A 174 -12.42 2.80 -7.73
CA GLU A 174 -12.64 1.50 -7.10
C GLU A 174 -12.41 0.36 -8.10
N ALA A 175 -13.00 0.45 -9.30
CA ALA A 175 -12.75 -0.53 -10.35
C ALA A 175 -11.24 -0.59 -10.71
N LEU A 176 -10.55 0.56 -10.67
CA LEU A 176 -9.11 0.64 -10.88
C LEU A 176 -8.31 -0.01 -9.73
N ALA A 177 -8.84 -0.04 -8.50
CA ALA A 177 -8.21 -0.76 -7.39
C ALA A 177 -8.09 -2.26 -7.66
N GLY A 178 -8.96 -2.83 -8.47
CA GLY A 178 -8.84 -4.20 -8.98
C GLY A 178 -7.52 -4.43 -9.73
N PHE A 179 -7.08 -3.48 -10.56
CA PHE A 179 -5.79 -3.57 -11.27
C PHE A 179 -4.62 -3.63 -10.29
N SER A 180 -4.64 -2.80 -9.25
CA SER A 180 -3.63 -2.82 -8.18
C SER A 180 -3.66 -4.13 -7.37
N LEU A 181 -4.85 -4.61 -7.00
CA LEU A 181 -5.02 -5.86 -6.25
C LEU A 181 -4.49 -7.05 -7.05
N GLY A 182 -4.76 -7.11 -8.35
CA GLY A 182 -4.23 -8.14 -9.24
C GLY A 182 -2.71 -8.10 -9.32
N ALA A 183 -2.13 -6.92 -9.45
CA ALA A 183 -0.69 -6.71 -9.51
C ALA A 183 0.02 -7.16 -8.22
N GLU A 184 -0.45 -6.72 -7.06
CA GLU A 184 0.15 -7.06 -5.76
C GLU A 184 -0.06 -8.53 -5.38
N SER A 185 -1.18 -9.13 -5.81
CA SER A 185 -1.41 -10.56 -5.58
C SER A 185 -0.38 -11.43 -6.29
N ILE A 186 -0.07 -11.13 -7.56
CA ILE A 186 1.00 -11.84 -8.29
C ILE A 186 2.36 -11.55 -7.67
N ALA A 187 2.63 -10.30 -7.31
CA ALA A 187 3.87 -9.89 -6.67
C ALA A 187 4.14 -10.68 -5.38
N LEU A 188 3.11 -10.92 -4.55
CA LEU A 188 3.24 -11.70 -3.31
C LEU A 188 3.80 -13.10 -3.58
N PHE A 189 3.18 -13.84 -4.49
CA PHE A 189 3.60 -15.20 -4.79
C PHE A 189 4.96 -15.23 -5.48
N ALA A 190 5.19 -14.36 -6.47
CA ALA A 190 6.46 -14.27 -7.18
C ALA A 190 7.63 -13.91 -6.23
N ARG A 191 7.41 -13.00 -5.27
CA ARG A 191 8.46 -12.60 -4.32
C ARG A 191 8.72 -13.66 -3.27
N VAL A 192 7.67 -14.24 -2.68
CA VAL A 192 7.81 -15.32 -1.68
C VAL A 192 8.34 -16.59 -2.32
N GLY A 193 7.75 -17.03 -3.44
CA GLY A 193 8.15 -18.24 -4.16
C GLY A 193 9.55 -18.12 -4.73
N GLY A 194 9.86 -17.03 -5.43
CA GLY A 194 11.18 -16.75 -5.95
C GLY A 194 12.26 -16.71 -4.86
N GLY A 195 11.98 -16.02 -3.75
CA GLY A 195 12.90 -15.93 -2.61
C GLY A 195 13.14 -17.28 -1.91
N ILE A 196 12.09 -18.11 -1.72
CA ILE A 196 12.25 -19.48 -1.20
C ILE A 196 13.10 -20.33 -2.15
N TYR A 197 12.85 -20.22 -3.46
CA TYR A 197 13.62 -20.92 -4.48
C TYR A 197 15.11 -20.56 -4.40
N THR A 198 15.42 -19.26 -4.49
CA THR A 198 16.78 -18.71 -4.48
C THR A 198 17.53 -19.20 -3.25
N LYS A 199 16.97 -18.97 -2.06
CA LYS A 199 17.68 -19.27 -0.81
C LYS A 199 17.72 -20.77 -0.47
N ALA A 200 16.83 -21.57 -1.01
CA ALA A 200 16.96 -23.02 -0.92
C ALA A 200 18.14 -23.53 -1.74
N ALA A 201 18.35 -22.97 -2.94
CA ALA A 201 19.47 -23.36 -3.81
C ALA A 201 20.81 -22.85 -3.26
N ASP A 202 20.88 -21.57 -2.88
CA ASP A 202 22.05 -20.89 -2.33
C ASP A 202 22.54 -21.55 -1.03
N VAL A 203 21.68 -21.67 0.01
CA VAL A 203 22.03 -22.35 1.26
C VAL A 203 22.42 -23.82 1.03
N GLY A 204 21.74 -24.51 0.10
CA GLY A 204 22.06 -25.86 -0.27
C GLY A 204 23.44 -26.01 -0.95
N ALA A 205 23.77 -25.07 -1.84
CA ALA A 205 25.06 -24.98 -2.50
C ALA A 205 26.19 -24.66 -1.51
N ASP A 206 25.96 -23.66 -0.64
CA ASP A 206 26.96 -23.17 0.29
C ASP A 206 27.30 -24.16 1.41
N LEU A 207 26.28 -24.71 2.08
CA LEU A 207 26.51 -25.63 3.18
C LEU A 207 27.28 -26.89 2.74
N VAL A 208 26.90 -27.51 1.63
CA VAL A 208 27.52 -28.75 1.18
C VAL A 208 28.78 -28.49 0.35
N GLY A 209 28.74 -27.48 -0.53
CA GLY A 209 29.88 -27.14 -1.38
C GLY A 209 31.01 -26.47 -0.61
N LYS A 210 30.77 -25.34 -0.01
CA LYS A 210 31.82 -24.54 0.65
C LYS A 210 32.21 -25.06 2.02
N VAL A 211 31.23 -25.46 2.87
CA VAL A 211 31.50 -25.81 4.26
C VAL A 211 31.91 -27.30 4.38
N GLU A 212 31.19 -28.25 3.74
CA GLU A 212 31.42 -29.66 3.87
C GLU A 212 32.49 -30.16 2.89
N ALA A 213 32.36 -29.87 1.59
CA ALA A 213 33.25 -30.38 0.55
C ALA A 213 34.50 -29.50 0.32
N GLY A 214 34.46 -28.21 0.78
CA GLY A 214 35.57 -27.28 0.65
C GLY A 214 35.89 -26.86 -0.78
N ILE A 215 34.91 -26.96 -1.70
CA ILE A 215 35.02 -26.44 -3.07
C ILE A 215 34.69 -24.95 -3.15
N PRO A 216 35.25 -24.23 -4.13
CA PRO A 216 34.93 -22.79 -4.30
C PRO A 216 33.45 -22.52 -4.54
N GLU A 217 33.05 -21.27 -4.33
CA GLU A 217 31.75 -20.74 -4.76
C GLU A 217 31.62 -20.83 -6.28
N ASP A 218 30.45 -21.11 -6.79
CA ASP A 218 30.16 -21.28 -8.21
C ASP A 218 30.95 -22.41 -8.92
N ASP A 219 31.56 -23.32 -8.16
CA ASP A 219 32.32 -24.43 -8.75
C ASP A 219 31.38 -25.34 -9.58
N PRO A 220 31.70 -25.65 -10.84
CA PRO A 220 30.87 -26.49 -11.71
C PRO A 220 30.67 -27.92 -11.20
N ARG A 221 31.45 -28.39 -10.22
CA ARG A 221 31.27 -29.68 -9.54
C ARG A 221 30.10 -29.69 -8.58
N ASN A 222 29.66 -28.50 -8.10
CA ASN A 222 28.54 -28.44 -7.20
C ASN A 222 27.22 -28.58 -7.98
N PRO A 223 26.38 -29.58 -7.68
CA PRO A 223 25.12 -29.81 -8.40
C PRO A 223 24.12 -28.64 -8.29
N ALA A 224 24.20 -27.89 -7.20
CA ALA A 224 23.23 -26.78 -6.93
C ALA A 224 23.61 -25.45 -7.60
N THR A 225 24.83 -25.25 -8.11
CA THR A 225 25.31 -23.98 -8.68
C THR A 225 24.40 -23.41 -9.78
N ILE A 226 23.91 -24.26 -10.70
CA ILE A 226 22.95 -23.80 -11.73
C ILE A 226 21.61 -23.41 -11.10
N ALA A 227 21.13 -24.13 -10.07
CA ALA A 227 19.89 -23.80 -9.40
C ALA A 227 20.01 -22.47 -8.64
N ASP A 228 21.15 -22.18 -8.05
CA ASP A 228 21.50 -20.94 -7.38
C ASP A 228 21.46 -19.75 -8.36
N ASN A 229 22.21 -19.82 -9.44
CA ASN A 229 22.16 -18.80 -10.51
C ASN A 229 20.77 -18.63 -11.14
N VAL A 230 19.95 -19.67 -11.22
CA VAL A 230 18.54 -19.58 -11.61
C VAL A 230 17.77 -18.77 -10.58
N GLY A 231 18.03 -19.00 -9.29
CA GLY A 231 17.40 -18.35 -8.17
C GLY A 231 17.50 -16.83 -8.25
N ASP A 232 18.69 -16.27 -8.45
CA ASP A 232 18.92 -14.84 -8.59
C ASP A 232 18.07 -14.21 -9.70
N ASN A 233 17.94 -14.90 -10.84
CA ASN A 233 17.10 -14.41 -11.94
C ASN A 233 15.61 -14.48 -11.62
N VAL A 234 15.16 -15.45 -10.84
CA VAL A 234 13.74 -15.63 -10.50
C VAL A 234 13.34 -14.81 -9.28
N GLY A 235 14.09 -14.90 -8.18
CA GLY A 235 13.81 -14.24 -6.92
C GLY A 235 14.16 -12.75 -6.95
N ASP A 236 15.46 -12.47 -7.26
CA ASP A 236 15.99 -11.13 -7.14
C ASP A 236 15.78 -10.25 -8.39
N VAL A 237 15.45 -10.83 -9.54
CA VAL A 237 15.03 -10.04 -10.70
C VAL A 237 13.55 -10.15 -10.95
N ALA A 238 12.99 -11.31 -11.26
CA ALA A 238 11.57 -11.41 -11.64
C ALA A 238 10.63 -11.10 -10.47
N GLY A 239 10.89 -11.65 -9.27
CA GLY A 239 10.10 -11.39 -8.07
C GLY A 239 10.13 -9.91 -7.64
N MET A 240 11.31 -9.26 -7.69
CA MET A 240 11.47 -7.84 -7.41
C MET A 240 10.75 -6.97 -8.45
N GLY A 241 10.78 -7.36 -9.73
CA GLY A 241 10.06 -6.64 -10.78
C GLY A 241 8.56 -6.63 -10.59
N ALA A 242 7.98 -7.76 -10.17
CA ALA A 242 6.57 -7.86 -9.84
C ALA A 242 6.22 -7.03 -8.59
N ASP A 243 7.06 -7.06 -7.54
CA ASP A 243 6.87 -6.28 -6.31
C ASP A 243 6.87 -4.76 -6.58
N LEU A 244 7.87 -4.26 -7.28
CA LEU A 244 7.96 -2.83 -7.59
C LEU A 244 6.91 -2.38 -8.60
N PHE A 245 6.44 -3.27 -9.50
CA PHE A 245 5.28 -3.00 -10.36
C PHE A 245 4.02 -2.77 -9.51
N GLY A 246 3.70 -3.69 -8.60
CA GLY A 246 2.57 -3.56 -7.69
C GLY A 246 2.68 -2.30 -6.83
N SER A 247 3.86 -2.04 -6.25
CA SER A 247 4.15 -0.85 -5.43
C SER A 247 3.87 0.46 -6.19
N TYR A 248 4.32 0.52 -7.43
CA TYR A 248 4.14 1.69 -8.29
C TYR A 248 2.65 1.95 -8.56
N VAL A 249 1.94 0.89 -8.94
CA VAL A 249 0.49 0.94 -9.21
C VAL A 249 -0.30 1.35 -7.98
N ALA A 250 -0.05 0.70 -6.84
CA ALA A 250 -0.76 0.96 -5.59
C ALA A 250 -0.56 2.40 -5.08
N THR A 251 0.67 2.91 -5.17
CA THR A 251 1.01 4.28 -4.71
C THR A 251 0.33 5.34 -5.57
N VAL A 252 0.41 5.20 -6.89
CA VAL A 252 -0.20 6.17 -7.81
C VAL A 252 -1.72 6.14 -7.68
N LEU A 253 -2.32 4.94 -7.58
CA LEU A 253 -3.76 4.78 -7.35
C LEU A 253 -4.21 5.44 -6.05
N ALA A 254 -3.53 5.20 -4.94
CA ALA A 254 -3.87 5.82 -3.65
C ALA A 254 -3.85 7.35 -3.74
N ALA A 255 -2.86 7.91 -4.42
CA ALA A 255 -2.77 9.35 -4.64
C ALA A 255 -3.88 9.88 -5.58
N MET A 256 -4.30 9.10 -6.58
CA MET A 256 -5.46 9.45 -7.44
C MET A 256 -6.77 9.44 -6.64
N VAL A 257 -6.97 8.46 -5.77
CA VAL A 257 -8.14 8.40 -4.88
C VAL A 257 -8.20 9.63 -3.99
N LEU A 258 -7.11 9.96 -3.30
CA LEU A 258 -7.06 11.15 -2.44
C LEU A 258 -7.16 12.45 -3.22
N GLY A 259 -6.71 12.47 -4.49
CA GLY A 259 -6.94 13.60 -5.40
C GLY A 259 -8.43 13.85 -5.69
N ASN A 260 -9.26 12.81 -5.70
CA ASN A 260 -10.70 12.94 -5.84
C ASN A 260 -11.33 13.60 -4.60
N TYR A 261 -10.79 13.33 -3.40
CA TYR A 261 -11.25 13.99 -2.17
C TYR A 261 -10.89 15.47 -2.11
N VAL A 262 -9.73 15.87 -2.66
CA VAL A 262 -9.41 17.31 -2.84
C VAL A 262 -10.48 18.03 -3.64
N ILE A 263 -11.04 17.39 -4.65
CA ILE A 263 -12.12 17.97 -5.48
C ILE A 263 -13.42 18.04 -4.67
N ARG A 264 -13.75 16.98 -3.92
CA ARG A 264 -14.93 16.95 -3.03
C ARG A 264 -14.85 18.07 -2.00
N ASP A 265 -13.74 18.15 -1.27
CA ASP A 265 -13.56 19.11 -0.18
C ASP A 265 -13.61 20.57 -0.71
N TYR A 266 -13.12 20.79 -1.95
CA TYR A 266 -13.27 22.08 -2.62
C TYR A 266 -14.74 22.42 -2.90
N VAL A 267 -15.51 21.47 -3.44
CA VAL A 267 -16.93 21.65 -3.75
C VAL A 267 -17.71 21.90 -2.46
N GLU A 268 -17.40 21.16 -1.40
CA GLU A 268 -18.04 21.31 -0.09
C GLU A 268 -17.75 22.69 0.54
N ALA A 269 -16.49 23.14 0.49
CA ALA A 269 -16.10 24.44 1.05
C ALA A 269 -16.64 25.64 0.27
N ASN A 270 -16.77 25.54 -1.06
CA ASN A 270 -17.07 26.69 -1.92
C ASN A 270 -18.46 26.66 -2.56
N GLY A 271 -19.20 25.55 -2.49
CA GLY A 271 -20.48 25.37 -3.15
C GLY A 271 -20.46 25.47 -4.68
N THR A 272 -19.27 25.39 -5.30
CA THR A 272 -19.08 25.52 -6.75
C THR A 272 -18.22 24.39 -7.28
N ALA A 273 -18.42 24.00 -8.56
CA ALA A 273 -17.64 22.98 -9.20
C ALA A 273 -16.14 23.33 -9.22
N PHE A 274 -15.27 22.34 -8.99
CA PHE A 274 -13.82 22.49 -9.10
C PHE A 274 -13.43 22.76 -10.57
N VAL A 275 -12.78 23.87 -10.83
CA VAL A 275 -12.41 24.30 -12.18
C VAL A 275 -10.89 24.37 -12.32
N ASP A 276 -10.38 23.59 -13.27
CA ASP A 276 -8.99 23.60 -13.68
C ASP A 276 -8.84 23.47 -15.21
N ASN A 277 -7.60 23.41 -15.72
CA ASN A 277 -7.32 23.21 -17.13
C ASN A 277 -7.53 21.76 -17.60
N PHE A 278 -7.90 20.85 -16.70
CA PHE A 278 -7.98 19.39 -16.86
C PHE A 278 -9.40 18.84 -16.69
N SER A 279 -10.40 19.68 -16.91
CA SER A 279 -11.82 19.31 -16.73
C SER A 279 -12.19 18.96 -15.28
N GLY A 280 -11.55 19.64 -14.32
CA GLY A 280 -11.78 19.40 -12.90
C GLY A 280 -11.07 18.16 -12.34
N MET A 281 -10.17 17.52 -13.10
CA MET A 281 -9.50 16.28 -12.69
C MET A 281 -8.01 16.47 -12.35
N GLY A 282 -7.50 17.69 -12.28
CA GLY A 282 -6.08 17.96 -12.00
C GLY A 282 -5.51 17.20 -10.82
N PRO A 283 -6.13 17.26 -9.62
CA PRO A 283 -5.65 16.52 -8.46
C PRO A 283 -5.62 14.99 -8.64
N VAL A 284 -6.57 14.42 -9.39
CA VAL A 284 -6.62 12.97 -9.66
C VAL A 284 -5.54 12.54 -10.65
N ILE A 285 -5.26 13.37 -11.66
CA ILE A 285 -4.33 13.02 -12.75
C ILE A 285 -2.88 13.35 -12.39
N LEU A 286 -2.64 14.32 -11.51
CA LEU A 286 -1.30 14.78 -11.15
C LEU A 286 -0.35 13.65 -10.74
N PRO A 287 -0.71 12.69 -9.89
CA PRO A 287 0.17 11.58 -9.49
C PRO A 287 0.68 10.77 -10.68
N ILE A 288 -0.21 10.45 -11.64
CA ILE A 288 0.15 9.61 -12.79
C ILE A 288 1.00 10.39 -13.81
N VAL A 289 0.85 11.71 -13.91
CA VAL A 289 1.72 12.57 -14.73
C VAL A 289 3.11 12.66 -14.10
N ILE A 290 3.22 12.85 -12.78
CA ILE A 290 4.49 12.83 -12.04
C ILE A 290 5.20 11.49 -12.28
N ALA A 291 4.47 10.38 -12.17
CA ALA A 291 4.95 9.05 -12.45
C ALA A 291 5.52 8.91 -13.89
N GLY A 292 4.79 9.40 -14.89
CA GLY A 292 5.25 9.41 -16.28
C GLY A 292 6.50 10.25 -16.52
N VAL A 293 6.60 11.42 -15.88
CA VAL A 293 7.80 12.29 -15.97
C VAL A 293 9.01 11.60 -15.33
N GLY A 294 8.81 10.85 -14.24
CA GLY A 294 9.87 10.07 -13.61
C GLY A 294 10.51 9.04 -14.54
N ILE A 295 9.75 8.47 -15.48
CA ILE A 295 10.29 7.59 -16.53
C ILE A 295 11.32 8.35 -17.40
N ILE A 296 11.00 9.56 -17.83
CA ILE A 296 11.90 10.38 -18.66
C ILE A 296 13.13 10.81 -17.85
N ALA A 297 12.92 11.24 -16.59
CA ALA A 297 14.02 11.59 -15.69
C ALA A 297 14.98 10.40 -15.49
N SER A 298 14.43 9.20 -15.32
CA SER A 298 15.19 7.96 -15.21
C SER A 298 15.98 7.64 -16.48
N ILE A 299 15.36 7.79 -17.67
CA ILE A 299 16.06 7.63 -18.97
C ILE A 299 17.28 8.57 -19.01
N ILE A 300 17.11 9.84 -18.65
CA ILE A 300 18.22 10.82 -18.63
C ILE A 300 19.29 10.39 -17.63
N GLY A 301 18.88 9.95 -16.43
CA GLY A 301 19.79 9.45 -15.38
C GLY A 301 20.66 8.28 -15.85
N THR A 302 20.10 7.36 -16.67
CA THR A 302 20.85 6.20 -17.18
C THR A 302 22.03 6.58 -18.07
N PHE A 303 22.00 7.74 -18.74
CA PHE A 303 23.12 8.21 -19.56
C PHE A 303 24.31 8.70 -18.73
N LEU A 304 24.10 9.00 -17.45
CA LEU A 304 25.14 9.47 -16.53
C LEU A 304 25.88 8.32 -15.83
N VAL A 305 25.33 7.11 -15.86
CA VAL A 305 25.96 5.91 -15.29
C VAL A 305 27.02 5.38 -16.24
N ARG A 306 28.20 6.02 -16.21
CA ARG A 306 29.35 5.64 -17.04
C ARG A 306 30.65 5.91 -16.31
N THR A 307 31.60 5.00 -16.44
CA THR A 307 32.99 5.18 -16.04
C THR A 307 33.91 4.89 -17.20
N ASN A 308 35.04 5.60 -17.28
CA ASN A 308 36.07 5.37 -18.30
C ASN A 308 37.34 4.77 -17.69
N LYS A 309 37.37 4.55 -16.36
CA LYS A 309 38.51 3.98 -15.66
C LYS A 309 38.51 2.47 -15.84
N SER A 310 39.56 1.90 -16.43
CA SER A 310 39.71 0.44 -16.61
C SER A 310 39.87 -0.32 -15.30
N ASP A 311 40.44 0.33 -14.30
CA ASP A 311 40.75 -0.10 -12.94
C ASP A 311 39.83 0.59 -11.91
N ALA A 312 38.58 0.83 -12.27
CA ALA A 312 37.61 1.46 -11.38
C ALA A 312 37.42 0.62 -10.11
N SER A 313 37.45 1.27 -8.97
CA SER A 313 37.14 0.69 -7.67
C SER A 313 35.63 0.58 -7.45
N GLU A 314 35.20 -0.21 -6.45
CA GLU A 314 33.81 -0.23 -5.96
C GLU A 314 33.27 1.17 -5.71
N ALA A 315 34.04 2.04 -5.06
CA ALA A 315 33.66 3.42 -4.79
C ALA A 315 33.46 4.26 -6.07
N ASP A 316 34.21 3.99 -7.15
CA ASP A 316 34.01 4.67 -8.44
C ASP A 316 32.71 4.20 -9.12
N VAL A 317 32.40 2.91 -9.07
CA VAL A 317 31.15 2.33 -9.59
C VAL A 317 29.95 2.86 -8.80
N GLN A 318 30.00 2.80 -7.48
CA GLN A 318 28.96 3.32 -6.60
C GLN A 318 28.67 4.82 -6.86
N ARG A 319 29.71 5.61 -7.05
CA ARG A 319 29.59 7.05 -7.34
C ARG A 319 28.82 7.31 -8.64
N VAL A 320 29.06 6.58 -9.71
CA VAL A 320 28.34 6.82 -10.98
C VAL A 320 26.91 6.34 -10.92
N LEU A 321 26.60 5.26 -10.17
CA LEU A 321 25.24 4.82 -9.90
C LEU A 321 24.48 5.89 -9.09
N ASN A 322 25.10 6.40 -8.02
CA ASN A 322 24.53 7.47 -7.19
C ASN A 322 24.31 8.76 -8.02
N LEU A 323 25.22 9.10 -8.95
CA LEU A 323 25.04 10.27 -9.82
C LEU A 323 23.81 10.13 -10.72
N GLY A 324 23.59 8.94 -11.30
CA GLY A 324 22.40 8.64 -12.08
C GLY A 324 21.12 8.78 -11.25
N ASN A 325 21.12 8.24 -10.03
CA ASN A 325 19.99 8.30 -9.11
C ASN A 325 19.64 9.74 -8.71
N TRP A 326 20.61 10.49 -8.19
CA TRP A 326 20.41 11.89 -7.77
C TRP A 326 19.97 12.79 -8.92
N SER A 327 20.47 12.52 -10.14
CA SER A 327 20.03 13.25 -11.33
C SER A 327 18.56 13.02 -11.63
N ALA A 328 18.09 11.77 -11.56
CA ALA A 328 16.67 11.44 -11.75
C ALA A 328 15.79 12.13 -10.70
N ILE A 329 16.21 12.12 -9.42
CA ILE A 329 15.52 12.80 -8.30
C ILE A 329 15.41 14.31 -8.58
N ILE A 330 16.51 14.97 -8.93
CA ILE A 330 16.56 16.42 -9.14
C ILE A 330 15.69 16.82 -10.35
N ILE A 331 15.78 16.08 -11.47
CA ILE A 331 14.98 16.35 -12.66
C ILE A 331 13.49 16.19 -12.34
N THR A 332 13.12 15.11 -11.62
CA THR A 332 11.75 14.88 -11.18
C THR A 332 11.25 16.02 -10.30
N ALA A 333 12.05 16.49 -9.33
CA ALA A 333 11.70 17.61 -8.46
C ALA A 333 11.43 18.89 -9.25
N VAL A 334 12.35 19.26 -10.18
CA VAL A 334 12.21 20.47 -10.99
C VAL A 334 10.97 20.42 -11.87
N VAL A 335 10.71 19.29 -12.53
CA VAL A 335 9.53 19.18 -13.41
C VAL A 335 8.24 19.13 -12.59
N THR A 336 8.22 18.47 -11.45
CA THR A 336 7.06 18.42 -10.54
C THR A 336 6.65 19.80 -10.08
N PHE A 337 7.60 20.74 -9.83
CA PHE A 337 7.28 22.13 -9.52
C PHE A 337 6.41 22.78 -10.61
N PHE A 338 6.80 22.62 -11.88
CA PHE A 338 6.04 23.18 -13.01
C PHE A 338 4.71 22.46 -13.21
N LEU A 339 4.66 21.14 -13.01
CA LEU A 339 3.43 20.36 -13.12
C LEU A 339 2.37 20.79 -12.09
N ILE A 340 2.76 20.95 -10.83
CA ILE A 340 1.84 21.38 -9.76
C ILE A 340 1.26 22.77 -10.07
N ARG A 341 2.13 23.71 -10.50
CA ARG A 341 1.66 25.06 -10.87
C ARG A 341 0.80 25.09 -12.13
N TRP A 342 0.93 24.11 -13.00
CA TRP A 342 0.12 24.02 -14.23
C TRP A 342 -1.20 23.28 -14.01
N MET A 343 -1.19 22.25 -13.15
CA MET A 343 -2.31 21.33 -13.00
C MET A 343 -3.25 21.67 -11.85
N LEU A 344 -2.73 22.30 -10.80
CA LEU A 344 -3.55 22.69 -9.64
C LEU A 344 -3.85 24.19 -9.66
N PRO A 345 -5.03 24.63 -9.13
CA PRO A 345 -5.29 26.04 -8.87
C PRO A 345 -4.32 26.57 -7.80
N SER A 346 -4.33 27.88 -7.53
CA SER A 346 -3.43 28.50 -6.54
C SER A 346 -3.65 27.99 -5.12
N THR A 347 -4.89 27.69 -4.79
CA THR A 347 -5.34 27.12 -3.51
C THR A 347 -6.22 25.90 -3.74
N ILE A 348 -6.13 24.96 -2.84
CA ILE A 348 -6.93 23.73 -2.78
C ILE A 348 -7.51 23.61 -1.38
N TYR A 349 -8.55 22.84 -1.22
CA TYR A 349 -9.20 22.59 0.06
C TYR A 349 -9.03 21.13 0.44
N MET A 350 -8.81 20.87 1.72
CA MET A 350 -8.59 19.54 2.24
C MET A 350 -9.12 19.39 3.64
N ASP A 351 -9.76 18.27 3.90
CA ASP A 351 -10.16 17.88 5.24
C ASP A 351 -8.93 17.38 6.05
N PHE A 352 -8.67 18.08 7.15
CA PHE A 352 -7.69 17.66 8.16
C PHE A 352 -8.47 17.04 9.31
N PHE A 353 -8.30 15.73 9.51
CA PHE A 353 -9.04 15.00 10.54
C PHE A 353 -8.97 15.68 11.90
N GLY A 354 -10.12 16.06 12.43
CA GLY A 354 -10.28 16.76 13.70
C GLY A 354 -10.23 18.31 13.62
N GLU A 355 -9.81 18.89 12.48
CA GLU A 355 -9.73 20.35 12.28
C GLU A 355 -10.70 20.85 11.21
N GLY A 356 -11.28 19.92 10.41
CA GLY A 356 -12.19 20.24 9.32
C GLY A 356 -11.48 20.65 8.03
N ILE A 357 -12.24 21.17 7.07
CA ILE A 357 -11.75 21.56 5.74
C ILE A 357 -10.97 22.89 5.83
N LEU A 358 -9.67 22.82 5.50
CA LEU A 358 -8.76 23.97 5.50
C LEU A 358 -8.35 24.36 4.08
N GLU A 359 -8.14 25.65 3.86
CA GLU A 359 -7.58 26.20 2.64
C GLU A 359 -6.04 26.02 2.64
N VAL A 360 -5.51 25.37 1.61
CA VAL A 360 -4.10 25.04 1.47
C VAL A 360 -3.54 25.61 0.16
N ALA A 361 -2.40 26.28 0.23
CA ALA A 361 -1.72 26.74 -0.98
C ALA A 361 -1.17 25.54 -1.76
N SER A 362 -1.44 25.44 -3.07
CA SER A 362 -0.99 24.32 -3.90
C SER A 362 0.53 24.13 -3.94
N ILE A 363 1.31 25.18 -3.62
CA ILE A 363 2.76 25.06 -3.49
C ILE A 363 3.17 24.12 -2.34
N ASN A 364 2.34 23.93 -1.33
CA ASN A 364 2.59 22.99 -0.23
C ASN A 364 2.60 21.53 -0.73
N VAL A 365 1.80 21.21 -1.75
CA VAL A 365 1.83 19.90 -2.43
C VAL A 365 3.20 19.67 -3.08
N PHE A 366 3.84 20.72 -3.62
CA PHE A 366 5.21 20.60 -4.11
C PHE A 366 6.20 20.37 -2.97
N TYR A 367 6.09 21.07 -1.85
CA TYR A 367 6.97 20.82 -0.69
C TYR A 367 6.77 19.40 -0.14
N ALA A 368 5.56 18.89 -0.11
CA ALA A 368 5.28 17.49 0.23
C ALA A 368 5.96 16.52 -0.76
N SER A 369 5.91 16.81 -2.08
CA SER A 369 6.61 16.00 -3.09
C SER A 369 8.13 15.99 -2.90
N LEU A 370 8.72 17.12 -2.48
CA LEU A 370 10.15 17.21 -2.14
C LEU A 370 10.50 16.34 -0.92
N ILE A 371 9.63 16.30 0.10
CA ILE A 371 9.81 15.40 1.24
C ILE A 371 9.89 13.95 0.76
N GLY A 372 8.97 13.51 -0.10
CA GLY A 372 8.98 12.15 -0.64
C GLY A 372 10.26 11.82 -1.42
N LEU A 373 10.68 12.71 -2.32
CA LEU A 373 11.93 12.56 -3.07
C LEU A 373 13.16 12.54 -2.15
N ALA A 374 13.18 13.39 -1.10
CA ALA A 374 14.24 13.41 -0.10
C ALA A 374 14.28 12.10 0.71
N VAL A 375 13.13 11.54 1.09
CA VAL A 375 13.05 10.23 1.76
C VAL A 375 13.68 9.14 0.90
N GLY A 376 13.37 9.09 -0.39
CA GLY A 376 13.98 8.12 -1.32
C GLY A 376 15.50 8.21 -1.37
N GLY A 377 16.07 9.43 -1.38
CA GLY A 377 17.52 9.64 -1.34
C GLY A 377 18.14 9.34 0.03
N LEU A 378 17.51 9.79 1.12
CA LEU A 378 18.03 9.62 2.47
C LEU A 378 17.97 8.18 2.97
N ILE A 379 16.90 7.43 2.67
CA ILE A 379 16.82 6.01 3.04
C ILE A 379 17.91 5.21 2.33
N SER A 380 18.21 5.55 1.06
CA SER A 380 19.31 4.96 0.32
C SER A 380 20.64 5.19 1.02
N ALA A 381 20.91 6.43 1.46
CA ALA A 381 22.15 6.78 2.19
C ALA A 381 22.23 6.10 3.58
N ILE A 382 21.12 5.99 4.31
CA ILE A 382 21.06 5.30 5.60
C ILE A 382 21.34 3.79 5.39
N THR A 383 20.72 3.17 4.40
CA THR A 383 20.93 1.74 4.09
C THR A 383 22.38 1.49 3.67
N GLU A 384 22.95 2.32 2.77
CA GLU A 384 24.36 2.23 2.38
C GLU A 384 25.31 2.36 3.59
N TYR A 385 24.99 3.22 4.55
CA TYR A 385 25.81 3.33 5.78
C TYR A 385 25.82 2.05 6.61
N TYR A 386 24.66 1.36 6.75
CA TYR A 386 24.57 0.15 7.57
C TYR A 386 25.03 -1.12 6.85
N THR A 387 24.97 -1.16 5.52
CA THR A 387 25.25 -2.37 4.72
C THR A 387 26.51 -2.28 3.88
N GLY A 388 27.02 -1.08 3.57
CA GLY A 388 28.13 -0.87 2.63
C GLY A 388 29.48 -1.37 3.16
N THR A 389 30.26 -1.96 2.25
CA THR A 389 31.62 -2.42 2.50
C THR A 389 32.50 -1.30 3.09
N GLY A 390 33.31 -1.62 4.09
CA GLY A 390 34.22 -0.66 4.76
C GLY A 390 33.51 0.33 5.71
N LYS A 391 32.19 0.33 5.82
CA LYS A 391 31.46 1.16 6.78
C LYS A 391 31.55 0.57 8.20
N LYS A 392 31.45 1.44 9.21
CA LYS A 392 31.59 1.04 10.63
C LYS A 392 30.70 -0.14 11.06
N PRO A 393 29.39 -0.21 10.68
CA PRO A 393 28.56 -1.33 11.09
C PRO A 393 29.05 -2.68 10.52
N VAL A 394 29.41 -2.74 9.24
CA VAL A 394 29.96 -3.95 8.59
C VAL A 394 31.33 -4.30 9.20
N MET A 395 32.21 -3.33 9.41
CA MET A 395 33.50 -3.56 10.08
C MET A 395 33.35 -4.12 11.50
N ASN A 396 32.28 -3.74 12.22
CA ASN A 396 31.98 -4.31 13.53
C ASN A 396 31.61 -5.82 13.43
N ILE A 397 30.82 -6.21 12.41
CA ILE A 397 30.49 -7.62 12.16
C ILE A 397 31.77 -8.41 11.82
N ILE A 398 32.63 -7.86 10.93
CA ILE A 398 33.91 -8.45 10.54
C ILE A 398 34.79 -8.70 11.78
N LYS A 399 34.90 -7.71 12.65
CA LYS A 399 35.69 -7.82 13.89
C LYS A 399 35.15 -8.91 14.82
N ASN A 400 33.80 -8.99 14.97
CA ASN A 400 33.18 -10.01 15.79
C ASN A 400 33.28 -11.41 15.19
N SER A 401 33.46 -11.55 13.86
CA SER A 401 33.69 -12.83 13.19
C SER A 401 34.99 -13.50 13.67
N SER A 402 35.98 -12.70 14.09
CA SER A 402 37.26 -13.24 14.63
C SER A 402 37.08 -14.03 15.92
N THR A 403 35.99 -13.83 16.65
CA THR A 403 35.69 -14.56 17.90
C THR A 403 34.74 -15.75 17.70
N GLY A 404 34.17 -15.89 16.52
CA GLY A 404 33.35 -17.04 16.12
C GLY A 404 31.97 -16.70 15.58
N ALA A 405 31.23 -17.70 15.12
CA ALA A 405 29.92 -17.57 14.49
C ALA A 405 28.86 -16.95 15.41
N ALA A 406 28.83 -17.31 16.70
CA ALA A 406 27.84 -16.77 17.64
C ALA A 406 27.95 -15.24 17.80
N THR A 407 29.15 -14.73 17.94
CA THR A 407 29.42 -13.27 18.06
C THR A 407 29.17 -12.53 16.76
N ASN A 408 29.43 -13.15 15.61
CA ASN A 408 29.05 -12.63 14.30
C ASN A 408 27.51 -12.49 14.18
N ILE A 409 26.76 -13.56 14.52
CA ILE A 409 25.28 -13.53 14.46
C ILE A 409 24.73 -12.43 15.35
N ILE A 410 25.20 -12.32 16.61
CA ILE A 410 24.77 -11.26 17.52
C ILE A 410 25.07 -9.87 16.96
N ALA A 411 26.26 -9.66 16.39
CA ALA A 411 26.67 -8.37 15.82
C ALA A 411 25.79 -7.95 14.63
N GLY A 412 25.44 -8.88 13.75
CA GLY A 412 24.57 -8.61 12.60
C GLY A 412 23.13 -8.33 13.01
N LEU A 413 22.55 -9.11 13.93
CA LEU A 413 21.22 -8.83 14.50
C LEU A 413 21.18 -7.43 15.14
N ALA A 414 22.18 -7.10 15.96
CA ALA A 414 22.29 -5.79 16.59
C ALA A 414 22.41 -4.66 15.56
N THR A 415 23.19 -4.86 14.49
CA THR A 415 23.34 -3.89 13.39
C THR A 415 22.03 -3.66 12.67
N GLY A 416 21.30 -4.72 12.32
CA GLY A 416 19.99 -4.61 11.69
C GLY A 416 18.97 -3.91 12.58
N MET A 417 18.90 -4.26 13.87
CA MET A 417 18.00 -3.58 14.81
C MET A 417 18.33 -2.09 14.94
N MET A 418 19.60 -1.72 15.05
CA MET A 418 20.02 -0.31 15.13
C MET A 418 19.71 0.47 13.85
N SER A 419 19.68 -0.17 12.70
CA SER A 419 19.37 0.48 11.42
C SER A 419 17.93 0.97 11.33
N THR A 420 17.01 0.39 12.12
CA THR A 420 15.61 0.83 12.17
C THR A 420 15.44 2.23 12.74
N PHE A 421 16.34 2.65 13.65
CA PHE A 421 16.20 3.90 14.39
C PHE A 421 16.14 5.14 13.49
N LEU A 422 17.16 5.37 12.65
CA LEU A 422 17.18 6.54 11.77
C LEU A 422 16.12 6.43 10.67
N SER A 423 15.88 5.23 10.16
CA SER A 423 14.89 4.99 9.11
C SER A 423 13.47 5.31 9.59
N ILE A 424 13.10 4.88 10.80
CA ILE A 424 11.77 5.16 11.35
C ILE A 424 11.61 6.65 11.69
N LEU A 425 12.64 7.30 12.23
CA LEU A 425 12.58 8.75 12.46
C LEU A 425 12.40 9.52 11.15
N LEU A 426 13.07 9.10 10.07
CA LEU A 426 12.90 9.69 8.75
C LEU A 426 11.45 9.53 8.26
N PHE A 427 10.88 8.34 8.39
CA PHE A 427 9.49 8.09 7.95
C PHE A 427 8.48 8.88 8.79
N ALA A 428 8.63 8.90 10.11
CA ALA A 428 7.77 9.67 10.99
C ALA A 428 7.81 11.17 10.65
N ALA A 429 9.01 11.71 10.43
CA ALA A 429 9.16 13.12 10.03
C ALA A 429 8.56 13.38 8.63
N ALA A 430 8.71 12.45 7.69
CA ALA A 430 8.14 12.57 6.35
C ALA A 430 6.61 12.53 6.36
N ILE A 431 6.03 11.59 7.10
CA ILE A 431 4.58 11.46 7.26
C ILE A 431 4.00 12.72 7.87
N TRP A 432 4.54 13.13 9.03
CA TRP A 432 4.07 14.32 9.73
C TRP A 432 4.26 15.59 8.89
N GLY A 433 5.46 15.81 8.35
CA GLY A 433 5.74 17.01 7.54
C GLY A 433 4.91 17.09 6.26
N SER A 434 4.65 15.98 5.57
CA SER A 434 3.80 15.99 4.36
C SER A 434 2.34 16.20 4.71
N TYR A 435 1.87 15.68 5.84
CA TYR A 435 0.50 15.88 6.34
C TYR A 435 0.26 17.33 6.74
N GLU A 436 1.15 17.95 7.53
CA GLU A 436 1.06 19.38 7.90
C GLU A 436 1.05 20.33 6.68
N LEU A 437 1.72 19.93 5.60
CA LEU A 437 1.77 20.73 4.37
C LEU A 437 0.50 20.65 3.55
N ALA A 438 -0.06 19.44 3.39
CA ALA A 438 -1.15 19.21 2.44
C ALA A 438 -2.00 17.97 2.78
N GLY A 439 -2.26 17.71 4.06
CA GLY A 439 -3.11 16.62 4.53
C GLY A 439 -2.67 15.24 4.00
N PHE A 440 -3.59 14.31 3.92
CA PHE A 440 -3.33 12.98 3.38
C PHE A 440 -2.96 12.99 1.89
N TYR A 441 -3.48 13.95 1.12
CA TYR A 441 -3.06 14.12 -0.28
C TYR A 441 -1.58 14.48 -0.38
N GLY A 442 -1.06 15.32 0.54
CA GLY A 442 0.36 15.63 0.64
C GLY A 442 1.21 14.38 0.87
N VAL A 443 0.79 13.50 1.79
CA VAL A 443 1.47 12.22 2.04
C VAL A 443 1.45 11.32 0.80
N ALA A 444 0.32 11.23 0.11
CA ALA A 444 0.17 10.43 -1.10
C ALA A 444 0.99 10.96 -2.27
N ILE A 445 1.07 12.28 -2.44
CA ILE A 445 1.93 12.92 -3.45
C ILE A 445 3.41 12.75 -3.09
N ALA A 446 3.78 12.79 -1.81
CA ALA A 446 5.14 12.48 -1.38
C ALA A 446 5.53 11.04 -1.77
N ALA A 447 4.66 10.06 -1.49
CA ALA A 447 4.84 8.67 -1.92
C ALA A 447 4.94 8.54 -3.44
N SER A 448 4.03 9.19 -4.19
CA SER A 448 3.99 9.14 -5.65
C SER A 448 5.23 9.78 -6.29
N ALA A 449 5.71 10.91 -5.76
CA ALA A 449 6.93 11.57 -6.22
C ALA A 449 8.18 10.70 -5.96
N MET A 450 8.25 10.06 -4.79
CA MET A 450 9.30 9.08 -4.50
C MET A 450 9.28 7.95 -5.52
N MET A 451 8.11 7.35 -5.77
CA MET A 451 7.94 6.25 -6.73
C MET A 451 8.21 6.66 -8.18
N ALA A 452 8.13 7.94 -8.53
CA ALA A 452 8.46 8.41 -9.89
C ALA A 452 9.90 8.05 -10.30
N THR A 453 10.82 7.89 -9.34
CA THR A 453 12.22 7.50 -9.62
C THR A 453 12.46 5.99 -9.65
N THR A 454 11.42 5.17 -9.51
CA THR A 454 11.51 3.69 -9.44
C THR A 454 12.23 3.08 -10.65
N ALA A 455 12.03 3.61 -11.85
CA ALA A 455 12.71 3.08 -13.04
C ALA A 455 14.24 3.13 -12.92
N MET A 456 14.78 4.19 -12.30
CA MET A 456 16.21 4.32 -12.04
C MET A 456 16.66 3.47 -10.85
N GLN A 457 15.89 3.44 -9.77
CA GLN A 457 16.19 2.61 -8.59
C GLN A 457 16.22 1.13 -8.96
N LEU A 458 15.23 0.68 -9.74
CA LEU A 458 15.16 -0.71 -10.18
C LEU A 458 16.27 -1.06 -11.19
N ALA A 459 16.71 -0.09 -12.02
CA ALA A 459 17.85 -0.30 -12.90
C ALA A 459 19.15 -0.51 -12.10
N ILE A 460 19.31 0.21 -10.98
CA ILE A 460 20.44 0.08 -10.07
C ILE A 460 20.34 -1.21 -9.26
N ASP A 461 19.16 -1.62 -8.85
CA ASP A 461 18.95 -2.83 -8.06
C ASP A 461 19.17 -4.09 -8.91
N ALA A 462 18.52 -4.21 -10.06
CA ALA A 462 18.64 -5.36 -10.96
C ALA A 462 20.04 -5.54 -11.59
N PHE A 463 20.89 -4.51 -11.53
CA PHE A 463 22.29 -4.60 -11.91
C PHE A 463 23.06 -5.62 -11.05
N GLY A 464 22.76 -5.71 -9.74
CA GLY A 464 23.43 -6.61 -8.79
C GLY A 464 23.34 -8.09 -9.19
N PRO A 465 22.13 -8.69 -9.25
CA PRO A 465 21.95 -10.10 -9.64
C PRO A 465 22.52 -10.44 -11.03
N ILE A 466 22.53 -9.47 -11.96
CA ILE A 466 23.17 -9.66 -13.27
C ILE A 466 24.70 -9.74 -13.14
N ALA A 467 25.30 -8.96 -12.24
CA ALA A 467 26.74 -8.95 -12.00
C ALA A 467 27.19 -10.23 -11.26
N ASP A 468 26.41 -10.66 -10.27
CA ASP A 468 26.64 -11.90 -9.50
C ASP A 468 26.60 -13.13 -10.42
N ASN A 469 25.53 -13.33 -11.16
CA ASN A 469 25.42 -14.39 -12.17
C ASN A 469 26.54 -14.32 -13.24
N ALA A 470 27.03 -13.14 -13.58
CA ALA A 470 28.15 -13.00 -14.50
C ALA A 470 29.45 -13.53 -13.88
N GLY A 471 29.63 -13.39 -12.55
CA GLY A 471 30.69 -13.97 -11.78
C GLY A 471 30.61 -15.50 -11.76
N GLY A 472 29.43 -16.05 -11.49
CA GLY A 472 29.17 -17.48 -11.51
C GLY A 472 29.46 -18.11 -12.88
N ILE A 473 29.03 -17.45 -13.97
CA ILE A 473 29.37 -17.92 -15.34
C ILE A 473 30.88 -17.85 -15.61
N ALA A 474 31.61 -16.85 -15.06
CA ALA A 474 33.04 -16.73 -15.22
C ALA A 474 33.78 -17.93 -14.56
N GLU A 475 33.39 -18.25 -13.30
CA GLU A 475 33.94 -19.37 -12.53
C GLU A 475 33.63 -20.72 -13.23
N MET A 476 32.35 -20.98 -13.49
CA MET A 476 31.93 -22.23 -14.16
C MET A 476 32.57 -22.43 -15.55
N SER A 477 32.99 -21.33 -16.17
CA SER A 477 33.61 -21.38 -17.51
C SER A 477 35.14 -21.47 -17.48
N ASP A 478 35.77 -21.55 -16.31
CA ASP A 478 37.22 -21.54 -16.07
C ASP A 478 37.90 -20.34 -16.78
N LEU A 479 37.34 -19.16 -16.65
CA LEU A 479 37.93 -17.95 -17.21
C LEU A 479 39.11 -17.44 -16.36
N PRO A 480 40.03 -16.61 -16.92
CA PRO A 480 41.13 -16.04 -16.18
C PRO A 480 40.67 -15.29 -14.93
N GLU A 481 41.42 -15.37 -13.83
CA GLU A 481 41.13 -14.76 -12.53
C GLU A 481 40.78 -13.28 -12.63
N GLU A 482 41.45 -12.52 -13.50
CA GLU A 482 41.15 -11.10 -13.75
C GLU A 482 39.70 -10.85 -14.18
N VAL A 483 39.02 -11.82 -14.78
CA VAL A 483 37.60 -11.69 -15.19
C VAL A 483 36.73 -11.79 -13.94
N ARG A 484 37.04 -12.76 -13.06
CA ARG A 484 36.36 -12.92 -11.78
C ARG A 484 36.54 -11.69 -10.90
N GLU A 485 37.78 -11.18 -10.75
CA GLU A 485 38.05 -9.96 -9.99
C GLU A 485 37.19 -8.76 -10.46
N ARG A 486 37.01 -8.59 -11.76
CA ARG A 486 36.17 -7.51 -12.33
C ARG A 486 34.69 -7.73 -12.07
N THR A 487 34.18 -8.97 -12.12
CA THR A 487 32.79 -9.27 -11.79
C THR A 487 32.55 -9.16 -10.31
N ASP A 488 33.48 -9.54 -9.44
CA ASP A 488 33.39 -9.41 -7.99
C ASP A 488 33.33 -7.95 -7.53
N VAL A 489 34.05 -7.04 -8.17
CA VAL A 489 33.89 -5.58 -7.94
C VAL A 489 32.48 -5.11 -8.27
N LEU A 490 31.88 -5.59 -9.37
CA LEU A 490 30.51 -5.22 -9.74
C LEU A 490 29.50 -5.85 -8.79
N ASP A 491 29.71 -7.07 -8.36
CA ASP A 491 28.85 -7.82 -7.46
C ASP A 491 28.87 -7.22 -6.04
N SER A 492 30.02 -6.86 -5.49
CA SER A 492 30.14 -6.18 -4.19
C SER A 492 29.35 -4.87 -4.16
N VAL A 493 29.39 -4.09 -5.26
CA VAL A 493 28.54 -2.90 -5.42
C VAL A 493 27.07 -3.33 -5.56
N GLY A 494 26.80 -4.42 -6.29
CA GLY A 494 25.47 -5.01 -6.49
C GLY A 494 24.77 -5.32 -5.19
N ASN A 495 25.45 -5.93 -4.21
CA ASN A 495 24.90 -6.24 -2.89
C ASN A 495 24.52 -5.00 -2.09
N THR A 496 25.36 -3.97 -2.15
CA THR A 496 25.03 -2.68 -1.52
C THR A 496 23.81 -2.03 -2.19
N THR A 497 23.76 -2.01 -3.52
CA THR A 497 22.65 -1.41 -4.27
C THR A 497 21.36 -2.21 -4.13
N ALA A 498 21.42 -3.54 -4.03
CA ALA A 498 20.27 -4.40 -3.75
C ALA A 498 19.67 -4.10 -2.36
N ALA A 499 20.51 -3.94 -1.33
CA ALA A 499 20.03 -3.51 -0.01
C ALA A 499 19.40 -2.11 -0.06
N VAL A 500 19.98 -1.18 -0.82
CA VAL A 500 19.46 0.19 -1.04
C VAL A 500 18.12 0.16 -1.77
N GLY A 501 17.97 -0.64 -2.83
CA GLY A 501 16.71 -0.80 -3.58
C GLY A 501 15.60 -1.38 -2.73
N LYS A 502 15.91 -2.40 -1.92
CA LYS A 502 14.97 -2.96 -0.93
C LYS A 502 14.58 -1.95 0.15
N GLY A 503 15.53 -1.14 0.65
CA GLY A 503 15.27 -0.03 1.57
C GLY A 503 14.32 1.03 0.98
N PHE A 504 14.52 1.38 -0.30
CA PHE A 504 13.61 2.26 -1.05
C PHE A 504 12.21 1.65 -1.17
N ALA A 505 12.10 0.36 -1.49
CA ALA A 505 10.83 -0.35 -1.57
C ALA A 505 10.07 -0.36 -0.23
N ILE A 506 10.78 -0.55 0.90
CA ILE A 506 10.21 -0.50 2.26
C ILE A 506 9.67 0.91 2.57
N ALA A 507 10.45 1.94 2.26
CA ALA A 507 10.04 3.34 2.46
C ALA A 507 8.80 3.70 1.64
N SER A 508 8.75 3.23 0.38
CA SER A 508 7.59 3.42 -0.47
C SER A 508 6.35 2.71 0.08
N ALA A 509 6.52 1.48 0.60
CA ALA A 509 5.43 0.72 1.19
C ALA A 509 4.86 1.41 2.44
N ALA A 510 5.70 2.02 3.28
CA ALA A 510 5.26 2.76 4.46
C ALA A 510 4.39 3.97 4.09
N LEU A 511 4.83 4.78 3.13
CA LEU A 511 4.08 5.96 2.68
C LEU A 511 2.82 5.56 1.89
N THR A 512 2.91 4.52 1.05
CA THR A 512 1.76 3.99 0.27
C THR A 512 0.69 3.42 1.19
N ALA A 513 1.10 2.67 2.22
CA ALA A 513 0.17 2.08 3.19
C ALA A 513 -0.65 3.17 3.90
N LEU A 514 0.00 4.29 4.27
CA LEU A 514 -0.73 5.41 4.88
C LEU A 514 -1.69 6.09 3.89
N ALA A 515 -1.29 6.26 2.63
CA ALA A 515 -2.18 6.82 1.60
C ALA A 515 -3.39 5.90 1.33
N LEU A 516 -3.16 4.58 1.23
CA LEU A 516 -4.23 3.57 1.09
C LEU A 516 -5.11 3.52 2.34
N PHE A 517 -4.52 3.68 3.52
CA PHE A 517 -5.24 3.74 4.77
C PHE A 517 -6.15 4.96 4.85
N ALA A 518 -5.66 6.14 4.46
CA ALA A 518 -6.49 7.34 4.36
C ALA A 518 -7.65 7.14 3.37
N ALA A 519 -7.37 6.57 2.19
CA ALA A 519 -8.40 6.21 1.23
C ALA A 519 -9.43 5.22 1.82
N TYR A 520 -8.98 4.21 2.57
CA TYR A 520 -9.85 3.26 3.26
C TYR A 520 -10.79 3.94 4.28
N VAL A 521 -10.24 4.78 5.15
CA VAL A 521 -11.02 5.53 6.17
C VAL A 521 -12.10 6.35 5.48
N THR A 522 -11.75 7.03 4.39
CA THR A 522 -12.70 7.85 3.65
C THR A 522 -13.77 7.03 2.91
N PHE A 523 -13.39 5.89 2.29
CA PHE A 523 -14.37 5.00 1.62
C PHE A 523 -15.32 4.31 2.59
N THR A 524 -14.86 3.99 3.80
CA THR A 524 -15.72 3.36 4.83
C THR A 524 -16.59 4.35 5.58
N GLY A 525 -16.29 5.66 5.48
CA GLY A 525 -17.00 6.71 6.20
C GLY A 525 -16.83 6.65 7.72
N ILE A 526 -15.73 6.06 8.24
CA ILE A 526 -15.44 6.06 9.66
C ILE A 526 -14.72 7.35 10.07
N ASP A 527 -15.11 7.94 11.20
CA ASP A 527 -14.54 9.20 11.71
C ASP A 527 -13.07 9.08 12.18
N GLY A 528 -12.56 7.85 12.28
CA GLY A 528 -11.20 7.56 12.74
C GLY A 528 -11.11 6.20 13.42
N ILE A 529 -9.94 5.91 13.99
CA ILE A 529 -9.66 4.63 14.66
C ILE A 529 -9.43 4.88 16.13
N ASN A 530 -10.40 4.51 16.94
CA ASN A 530 -10.32 4.67 18.39
C ASN A 530 -9.69 3.44 19.06
N ILE A 531 -8.39 3.55 19.36
CA ILE A 531 -7.62 2.48 20.01
C ILE A 531 -8.02 2.21 21.48
N PHE A 532 -8.84 3.07 22.09
CA PHE A 532 -9.37 2.80 23.44
C PHE A 532 -10.52 1.79 23.43
N LYS A 533 -11.11 1.50 22.27
CA LYS A 533 -12.07 0.40 22.13
C LYS A 533 -11.32 -0.94 22.17
N ALA A 534 -11.70 -1.84 23.10
CA ALA A 534 -11.01 -3.12 23.29
C ALA A 534 -10.95 -3.97 22.01
N LYS A 535 -12.03 -3.97 21.21
CA LYS A 535 -12.10 -4.69 19.93
C LYS A 535 -11.09 -4.15 18.91
N THR A 536 -10.99 -2.84 18.78
CA THR A 536 -10.06 -2.13 17.90
C THR A 536 -8.61 -2.36 18.34
N LEU A 537 -8.33 -2.26 19.66
CA LEU A 537 -7.01 -2.53 20.21
C LEU A 537 -6.60 -4.00 20.01
N ALA A 538 -7.51 -4.95 20.20
CA ALA A 538 -7.23 -6.37 19.92
C ALA A 538 -6.85 -6.60 18.44
N ALA A 539 -7.56 -5.97 17.50
CA ALA A 539 -7.23 -6.04 16.08
C ALA A 539 -5.86 -5.44 15.77
N LEU A 540 -5.48 -4.32 16.40
CA LEU A 540 -4.15 -3.71 16.31
C LEU A 540 -3.05 -4.69 16.74
N PHE A 541 -3.22 -5.39 17.85
CA PHE A 541 -2.26 -6.40 18.33
C PHE A 541 -2.13 -7.57 17.36
N VAL A 542 -3.27 -8.06 16.83
CA VAL A 542 -3.25 -9.12 15.80
C VAL A 542 -2.50 -8.63 14.57
N GLY A 543 -2.78 -7.41 14.10
CA GLY A 543 -2.08 -6.81 12.98
C GLY A 543 -0.56 -6.71 13.23
N GLY A 544 -0.14 -6.26 14.41
CA GLY A 544 1.28 -6.19 14.79
C GLY A 544 1.97 -7.55 14.84
N MET A 545 1.24 -8.62 15.16
CA MET A 545 1.76 -10.00 15.19
C MET A 545 1.98 -10.58 13.78
N ILE A 546 1.13 -10.24 12.80
CA ILE A 546 1.15 -10.87 11.48
C ILE A 546 2.50 -10.81 10.78
N PRO A 547 3.23 -9.68 10.69
CA PRO A 547 4.55 -9.63 10.07
C PRO A 547 5.57 -10.57 10.74
N VAL A 548 5.50 -10.72 12.05
CA VAL A 548 6.37 -11.61 12.83
C VAL A 548 6.11 -13.07 12.48
N VAL A 549 4.84 -13.48 12.47
CA VAL A 549 4.42 -14.85 12.12
C VAL A 549 4.72 -15.15 10.66
N PHE A 550 4.42 -14.21 9.75
CA PHE A 550 4.74 -14.33 8.33
C PHE A 550 6.25 -14.55 8.11
N SER A 551 7.10 -13.73 8.77
CA SER A 551 8.56 -13.89 8.73
C SER A 551 8.99 -15.27 9.20
N ALA A 552 8.47 -15.72 10.35
CA ALA A 552 8.80 -17.05 10.89
C ALA A 552 8.40 -18.18 9.93
N MET A 553 7.22 -18.10 9.32
CA MET A 553 6.75 -19.08 8.33
C MET A 553 7.65 -19.10 7.09
N VAL A 554 7.98 -17.93 6.55
CA VAL A 554 8.87 -17.82 5.37
C VAL A 554 10.26 -18.39 5.67
N MET A 555 10.86 -18.05 6.81
CA MET A 555 12.17 -18.61 7.21
C MET A 555 12.13 -20.12 7.38
N GLN A 556 11.06 -20.66 7.98
CA GLN A 556 10.89 -22.11 8.10
C GLN A 556 10.73 -22.77 6.72
N SER A 557 10.04 -22.11 5.81
CA SER A 557 9.85 -22.59 4.43
C SER A 557 11.19 -22.66 3.68
N VAL A 558 12.01 -21.59 3.80
CA VAL A 558 13.38 -21.61 3.25
C VAL A 558 14.21 -22.74 3.86
N GLY A 559 14.19 -22.91 5.19
CA GLY A 559 14.95 -23.95 5.87
C GLY A 559 14.55 -25.37 5.43
N LYS A 560 13.25 -25.64 5.21
CA LYS A 560 12.79 -26.94 4.69
C LYS A 560 13.25 -27.16 3.26
N ALA A 561 13.08 -26.17 2.38
CA ALA A 561 13.48 -26.26 0.99
C ALA A 561 15.02 -26.44 0.86
N ALA A 562 15.79 -25.68 1.64
CA ALA A 562 17.25 -25.81 1.72
C ALA A 562 17.68 -27.21 2.19
N MET A 563 16.98 -27.80 3.17
CA MET A 563 17.29 -29.15 3.63
C MET A 563 17.08 -30.20 2.55
N GLU A 564 16.03 -30.08 1.72
CA GLU A 564 15.84 -30.99 0.57
C GLU A 564 16.96 -30.83 -0.45
N MET A 565 17.44 -29.63 -0.70
CA MET A 565 18.57 -29.34 -1.58
C MET A 565 19.87 -29.91 -1.02
N VAL A 566 20.18 -29.71 0.25
CA VAL A 566 21.36 -30.28 0.96
C VAL A 566 21.39 -31.77 0.82
N GLN A 567 20.27 -32.48 1.01
CA GLN A 567 20.20 -33.93 0.87
C GLN A 567 20.48 -34.38 -0.56
N GLU A 568 19.98 -33.65 -1.55
CA GLU A 568 20.23 -33.98 -2.97
C GLU A 568 21.69 -33.75 -3.36
N VAL A 569 22.30 -32.64 -2.97
CA VAL A 569 23.71 -32.36 -3.25
C VAL A 569 24.61 -33.44 -2.61
N ARG A 570 24.34 -33.79 -1.33
CA ARG A 570 25.06 -34.89 -0.65
C ARG A 570 24.84 -36.22 -1.33
N ARG A 571 23.63 -36.52 -1.84
CA ARG A 571 23.34 -37.74 -2.59
C ARG A 571 24.20 -37.81 -3.86
N GLN A 572 24.22 -36.70 -4.63
CA GLN A 572 24.99 -36.65 -5.87
C GLN A 572 26.49 -36.83 -5.62
N PHE A 573 27.04 -36.15 -4.59
CA PHE A 573 28.47 -36.34 -4.24
C PHE A 573 28.81 -37.76 -3.85
N ARG A 574 27.89 -38.56 -3.29
CA ARG A 574 28.12 -39.97 -2.92
C ARG A 574 27.89 -40.91 -4.09
N GLU A 575 26.88 -40.64 -4.93
CA GLU A 575 26.39 -41.62 -5.90
C GLU A 575 26.91 -41.40 -7.31
N ILE A 576 27.35 -40.19 -7.67
CA ILE A 576 27.90 -39.89 -8.99
C ILE A 576 29.45 -40.03 -8.92
N PRO A 577 30.04 -41.08 -9.53
CA PRO A 577 31.47 -41.27 -9.49
C PRO A 577 32.22 -40.14 -10.18
N GLY A 578 33.28 -39.64 -9.54
CA GLY A 578 34.17 -38.64 -10.14
C GLY A 578 33.62 -37.22 -10.13
N ILE A 579 32.53 -36.93 -9.41
CA ILE A 579 31.95 -35.58 -9.37
C ILE A 579 32.89 -34.58 -8.67
N LEU A 580 33.50 -34.98 -7.54
CA LEU A 580 34.45 -34.14 -6.80
C LEU A 580 35.78 -33.97 -7.53
N GLU A 581 36.19 -34.96 -8.32
CA GLU A 581 37.36 -34.90 -9.16
C GLU A 581 37.13 -34.18 -10.49
N GLY A 582 35.93 -33.71 -10.77
CA GLY A 582 35.59 -32.99 -11.98
C GLY A 582 35.42 -33.85 -13.25
N THR A 583 35.41 -35.18 -13.10
CA THR A 583 35.20 -36.13 -14.22
C THR A 583 33.77 -36.60 -14.35
N GLY A 584 32.99 -36.59 -13.25
CA GLY A 584 31.56 -36.83 -13.22
C GLY A 584 30.75 -35.56 -13.57
N LYS A 585 29.56 -35.74 -14.15
CA LYS A 585 28.66 -34.61 -14.45
C LYS A 585 27.57 -34.52 -13.39
N PRO A 586 27.42 -33.35 -12.72
CA PRO A 586 26.29 -33.09 -11.82
C PRO A 586 24.96 -33.14 -12.55
N ASP A 587 23.90 -33.56 -11.87
CA ASP A 587 22.51 -33.41 -12.34
C ASP A 587 21.94 -32.13 -11.81
N HIS A 588 22.25 -31.02 -12.49
CA HIS A 588 21.73 -29.70 -12.15
C HIS A 588 20.21 -29.61 -12.32
N GLY A 589 19.62 -30.35 -13.27
CA GLY A 589 18.19 -30.34 -13.52
C GLY A 589 17.38 -30.82 -12.33
N LYS A 590 17.89 -31.80 -11.58
CA LYS A 590 17.25 -32.31 -10.37
C LYS A 590 17.23 -31.28 -9.25
N CYS A 591 18.29 -30.51 -9.09
CA CYS A 591 18.35 -29.42 -8.11
C CYS A 591 17.34 -28.30 -8.45
N VAL A 592 17.24 -27.91 -9.72
CA VAL A 592 16.22 -26.93 -10.19
C VAL A 592 14.80 -27.45 -9.92
N GLU A 593 14.52 -28.73 -10.18
CA GLU A 593 13.23 -29.35 -9.93
C GLU A 593 12.85 -29.32 -8.45
N ILE A 594 13.80 -29.65 -7.57
CA ILE A 594 13.59 -29.69 -6.11
C ILE A 594 13.27 -28.27 -5.58
N SER A 595 14.11 -27.26 -5.91
CA SER A 595 13.86 -25.87 -5.51
C SER A 595 12.52 -25.37 -6.03
N THR A 596 12.16 -25.70 -7.27
CA THR A 596 10.86 -25.31 -7.86
C THR A 596 9.69 -25.89 -7.08
N ASN A 597 9.69 -27.20 -6.85
CA ASN A 597 8.58 -27.85 -6.16
C ASN A 597 8.46 -27.42 -4.70
N ALA A 598 9.57 -27.26 -4.00
CA ALA A 598 9.61 -26.78 -2.63
C ALA A 598 9.07 -25.34 -2.54
N ALA A 599 9.55 -24.44 -3.41
CA ALA A 599 9.09 -23.06 -3.43
C ALA A 599 7.57 -22.93 -3.67
N LEU A 600 7.05 -23.62 -4.68
CA LEU A 600 5.62 -23.60 -5.01
C LEU A 600 4.73 -24.13 -3.89
N LYS A 601 5.19 -25.13 -3.15
CA LYS A 601 4.46 -25.69 -2.01
C LYS A 601 4.52 -24.77 -0.79
N GLU A 602 5.70 -24.32 -0.44
CA GLU A 602 5.94 -23.59 0.80
C GLU A 602 5.46 -22.13 0.77
N MET A 603 5.30 -21.51 -0.42
CA MET A 603 4.76 -20.14 -0.52
C MET A 603 3.25 -20.04 -0.25
N MET A 604 2.51 -21.17 -0.30
CA MET A 604 1.05 -21.16 -0.20
C MET A 604 0.54 -20.69 1.15
N LEU A 605 1.16 -21.13 2.24
CA LEU A 605 0.70 -20.83 3.59
C LEU A 605 0.96 -19.37 3.99
N PRO A 606 2.16 -18.78 3.78
CA PRO A 606 2.37 -17.33 3.96
C PRO A 606 1.45 -16.47 3.10
N GLY A 607 1.24 -16.87 1.83
CA GLY A 607 0.31 -16.19 0.93
C GLY A 607 -1.13 -16.20 1.43
N ALA A 608 -1.62 -17.36 1.89
CA ALA A 608 -2.95 -17.49 2.46
C ALA A 608 -3.12 -16.64 3.73
N LEU A 609 -2.11 -16.61 4.61
CA LEU A 609 -2.12 -15.77 5.82
C LEU A 609 -2.35 -14.29 5.46
N THR A 610 -1.62 -13.78 4.47
CA THR A 610 -1.69 -12.39 4.04
C THR A 610 -3.06 -11.99 3.49
N ILE A 611 -3.72 -12.90 2.74
CA ILE A 611 -4.99 -12.61 2.08
C ILE A 611 -6.18 -12.85 3.01
N VAL A 612 -6.16 -13.95 3.76
CA VAL A 612 -7.34 -14.38 4.54
C VAL A 612 -7.53 -13.55 5.81
N THR A 613 -6.43 -13.18 6.49
CA THR A 613 -6.54 -12.49 7.80
C THR A 613 -7.23 -11.12 7.72
N PRO A 614 -6.92 -10.18 6.80
CA PRO A 614 -7.65 -8.92 6.72
C PRO A 614 -9.13 -9.12 6.39
N ILE A 615 -9.46 -10.12 5.55
CA ILE A 615 -10.84 -10.46 5.21
C ILE A 615 -11.60 -10.92 6.47
N LEU A 616 -11.03 -11.82 7.26
CA LEU A 616 -11.64 -12.29 8.50
C LEU A 616 -11.83 -11.16 9.52
N ILE A 617 -10.79 -10.32 9.70
CA ILE A 617 -10.89 -9.16 10.62
C ILE A 617 -12.00 -8.20 10.15
N GLY A 618 -12.06 -7.87 8.87
CA GLY A 618 -13.10 -7.00 8.32
C GLY A 618 -14.50 -7.53 8.60
N PHE A 619 -14.79 -8.77 8.22
CA PHE A 619 -16.12 -9.35 8.39
C PHE A 619 -16.51 -9.60 9.85
N PHE A 620 -15.59 -10.08 10.70
CA PHE A 620 -15.95 -10.40 12.10
C PHE A 620 -15.80 -9.23 13.07
N MET A 621 -14.92 -8.26 12.75
CA MET A 621 -14.60 -7.17 13.66
C MET A 621 -15.01 -5.80 13.14
N GLY A 622 -15.40 -5.67 11.86
CA GLY A 622 -15.90 -4.45 11.25
C GLY A 622 -14.80 -3.47 10.80
N ALA A 623 -15.23 -2.37 10.16
CA ALA A 623 -14.36 -1.42 9.46
C ALA A 623 -13.28 -0.79 10.35
N GLU A 624 -13.65 -0.25 11.52
CA GLU A 624 -12.71 0.40 12.43
C GLU A 624 -11.61 -0.56 12.93
N SER A 625 -11.98 -1.82 13.22
CA SER A 625 -11.03 -2.85 13.63
C SER A 625 -10.10 -3.29 12.51
N LEU A 626 -10.60 -3.36 11.26
CA LEU A 626 -9.75 -3.65 10.09
C LEU A 626 -8.74 -2.52 9.87
N GLY A 627 -9.14 -1.26 10.05
CA GLY A 627 -8.21 -0.13 10.01
C GLY A 627 -7.11 -0.24 11.08
N ALA A 628 -7.44 -0.58 12.31
CA ALA A 628 -6.46 -0.81 13.37
C ALA A 628 -5.52 -1.99 13.06
N TYR A 629 -6.05 -3.07 12.51
CA TYR A 629 -5.26 -4.22 12.04
C TYR A 629 -4.25 -3.80 10.96
N MET A 630 -4.68 -3.03 9.95
CA MET A 630 -3.79 -2.51 8.90
C MET A 630 -2.68 -1.62 9.47
N ALA A 631 -3.00 -0.76 10.44
CA ALA A 631 -2.01 0.06 11.14
C ALA A 631 -0.97 -0.82 11.86
N GLY A 632 -1.41 -1.86 12.57
CA GLY A 632 -0.53 -2.83 13.23
C GLY A 632 0.40 -3.55 12.27
N VAL A 633 -0.14 -4.06 11.14
CA VAL A 633 0.65 -4.70 10.08
C VAL A 633 1.68 -3.74 9.50
N THR A 634 1.30 -2.49 9.25
CA THR A 634 2.19 -1.49 8.66
C THR A 634 3.36 -1.16 9.57
N VAL A 635 3.11 -0.81 10.83
CA VAL A 635 4.16 -0.43 11.78
C VAL A 635 5.12 -1.59 12.03
N SER A 636 4.59 -2.76 12.37
CA SER A 636 5.40 -3.96 12.61
C SER A 636 6.14 -4.41 11.36
N GLY A 637 5.45 -4.43 10.21
CA GLY A 637 6.03 -4.86 8.93
C GLY A 637 7.20 -3.99 8.47
N VAL A 638 7.08 -2.67 8.60
CA VAL A 638 8.17 -1.74 8.25
C VAL A 638 9.38 -1.95 9.15
N LEU A 639 9.19 -2.10 10.46
CA LEU A 639 10.28 -2.38 11.41
C LEU A 639 11.01 -3.69 11.05
N TRP A 640 10.26 -4.77 10.84
CA TRP A 640 10.81 -6.07 10.48
C TRP A 640 11.52 -6.05 9.13
N ALA A 641 10.95 -5.39 8.13
CA ALA A 641 11.53 -5.28 6.80
C ALA A 641 12.90 -4.58 6.84
N ILE A 642 13.02 -3.42 7.50
CA ILE A 642 14.28 -2.67 7.61
C ILE A 642 15.31 -3.49 8.38
N PHE A 643 14.90 -4.05 9.52
CA PHE A 643 15.79 -4.89 10.34
C PHE A 643 16.38 -6.02 9.52
N GLN A 644 15.55 -6.81 8.86
CA GLN A 644 15.96 -8.00 8.12
C GLN A 644 16.80 -7.65 6.89
N ASN A 645 16.38 -6.67 6.10
CA ASN A 645 17.11 -6.23 4.92
C ASN A 645 18.52 -5.77 5.28
N ASN A 646 18.65 -4.92 6.30
CA ASN A 646 19.94 -4.32 6.65
C ASN A 646 20.85 -5.28 7.42
N ALA A 647 20.28 -6.18 8.25
CA ALA A 647 21.06 -7.26 8.89
C ALA A 647 21.67 -8.19 7.83
N GLY A 648 20.84 -8.68 6.89
CA GLY A 648 21.29 -9.60 5.84
C GLY A 648 22.32 -8.95 4.91
N GLY A 649 22.08 -7.73 4.44
CA GLY A 649 23.03 -7.01 3.59
C GLY A 649 24.37 -6.69 4.29
N ALA A 650 24.34 -6.47 5.61
CA ALA A 650 25.56 -6.23 6.37
C ALA A 650 26.39 -7.53 6.59
N TRP A 651 25.73 -8.69 6.80
CA TRP A 651 26.43 -9.97 6.89
C TRP A 651 27.05 -10.38 5.56
N ASP A 652 26.35 -10.23 4.45
CA ASP A 652 26.82 -10.55 3.11
C ASP A 652 28.08 -9.75 2.76
N ASN A 653 28.06 -8.43 2.93
CA ASN A 653 29.22 -7.58 2.72
C ASN A 653 30.35 -7.83 3.73
N ALA A 654 30.04 -8.33 4.93
CA ALA A 654 31.07 -8.78 5.86
C ALA A 654 31.78 -10.05 5.34
N LYS A 655 31.03 -11.04 4.79
CA LYS A 655 31.57 -12.24 4.14
C LYS A 655 32.47 -11.86 2.96
N LYS A 656 31.99 -11.03 2.04
CA LYS A 656 32.73 -10.60 0.85
C LYS A 656 34.00 -9.81 1.18
N SER A 657 34.02 -9.06 2.30
CA SER A 657 35.25 -8.40 2.76
C SER A 657 36.37 -9.38 3.08
N PHE A 658 36.08 -10.59 3.54
CA PHE A 658 37.10 -11.63 3.74
C PHE A 658 37.60 -12.25 2.44
N GLU A 659 36.76 -12.32 1.43
CA GLU A 659 37.12 -12.83 0.10
C GLU A 659 38.14 -11.93 -0.59
N ALA A 660 37.95 -10.59 -0.47
CA ALA A 660 38.89 -9.60 -0.94
C ALA A 660 40.16 -9.46 -0.05
N GLY A 661 40.10 -9.99 1.16
CA GLY A 661 41.16 -9.83 2.18
C GLY A 661 40.99 -8.57 3.01
N ILE A 662 40.85 -8.72 4.32
CA ILE A 662 40.61 -7.65 5.27
C ILE A 662 41.60 -7.68 6.45
N GLU A 663 42.05 -6.53 6.90
CA GLU A 663 42.91 -6.39 8.07
C GLU A 663 42.07 -6.34 9.35
N ILE A 664 42.31 -7.27 10.27
CA ILE A 664 41.68 -7.32 11.60
C ILE A 664 42.79 -7.28 12.65
N ASP A 665 42.77 -6.25 13.50
CA ASP A 665 43.73 -6.06 14.59
C ASP A 665 45.21 -6.19 14.14
N GLY A 666 45.57 -5.61 12.97
CA GLY A 666 46.93 -5.63 12.42
C GLY A 666 47.31 -6.93 11.67
N LYS A 667 46.37 -7.85 11.44
CA LYS A 667 46.58 -9.10 10.71
C LYS A 667 45.66 -9.19 9.50
N MET A 668 46.24 -9.38 8.32
CA MET A 668 45.46 -9.68 7.10
C MET A 668 44.77 -11.04 7.23
N THR A 669 43.50 -11.08 6.96
CA THR A 669 42.63 -12.25 7.05
C THR A 669 41.93 -12.46 5.73
N TYR A 670 41.95 -13.64 5.20
CA TYR A 670 41.47 -13.98 3.85
C TYR A 670 40.39 -15.08 3.88
N LYS A 671 39.86 -15.36 2.70
CA LYS A 671 38.99 -16.50 2.39
C LYS A 671 39.53 -17.80 3.00
N GLY A 672 38.67 -18.63 3.58
CA GLY A 672 39.03 -19.92 4.22
C GLY A 672 39.49 -19.82 5.67
N SER A 673 39.69 -18.62 6.23
CA SER A 673 40.01 -18.42 7.66
C SER A 673 38.82 -18.80 8.55
N GLU A 674 39.06 -19.05 9.85
CA GLU A 674 37.96 -19.31 10.81
C GLU A 674 37.02 -18.10 10.94
N ALA A 675 37.52 -16.88 10.83
CA ALA A 675 36.72 -15.69 10.79
C ALA A 675 35.85 -15.59 9.53
N HIS A 676 36.37 -16.02 8.37
CA HIS A 676 35.57 -16.13 7.15
C HIS A 676 34.45 -17.15 7.30
N LYS A 677 34.73 -18.35 7.85
CA LYS A 677 33.69 -19.37 8.11
C LYS A 677 32.60 -18.86 9.06
N ALA A 678 32.98 -18.07 10.07
CA ALA A 678 32.02 -17.42 10.95
C ALA A 678 31.16 -16.39 10.20
N ALA A 679 31.77 -15.63 9.27
CA ALA A 679 31.04 -14.67 8.43
C ALA A 679 30.07 -15.38 7.46
N VAL A 680 30.48 -16.50 6.83
CA VAL A 680 29.61 -17.36 6.01
C VAL A 680 28.41 -17.86 6.82
N THR A 681 28.61 -18.29 8.07
CA THR A 681 27.50 -18.69 8.95
C THR A 681 26.52 -17.55 9.20
N GLY A 682 27.02 -16.33 9.41
CA GLY A 682 26.17 -15.15 9.57
C GLY A 682 25.39 -14.80 8.32
N ASP A 683 26.02 -14.88 7.16
CA ASP A 683 25.39 -14.66 5.86
C ASP A 683 24.29 -15.68 5.60
N THR A 684 24.52 -16.95 5.84
CA THR A 684 23.51 -18.03 5.75
C THR A 684 22.27 -17.74 6.63
N VAL A 685 22.44 -17.09 7.80
CA VAL A 685 21.31 -16.62 8.62
C VAL A 685 20.66 -15.39 8.01
N GLY A 686 21.45 -14.50 7.41
CA GLY A 686 21.01 -13.25 6.79
C GLY A 686 20.29 -13.42 5.47
N ASP A 687 20.60 -14.47 4.71
CA ASP A 687 20.04 -14.72 3.38
C ASP A 687 18.50 -14.82 3.36
N PRO A 688 17.84 -15.63 4.20
CA PRO A 688 16.39 -15.65 4.28
C PRO A 688 15.81 -14.27 4.69
N PHE A 689 16.57 -13.47 5.43
CA PHE A 689 16.13 -12.13 5.86
C PHE A 689 16.12 -11.14 4.70
N LYS A 690 17.26 -11.00 4.00
CA LYS A 690 17.42 -9.95 2.97
C LYS A 690 16.71 -10.26 1.66
N ASP A 691 16.58 -11.56 1.29
CA ASP A 691 16.15 -11.95 -0.05
C ASP A 691 14.76 -12.58 -0.10
N THR A 692 14.21 -13.03 1.05
CA THR A 692 12.88 -13.65 1.09
C THR A 692 11.94 -12.90 2.03
N SER A 693 12.18 -12.96 3.34
CA SER A 693 11.24 -12.44 4.35
C SER A 693 11.16 -10.92 4.35
N GLY A 694 12.29 -10.22 4.39
CA GLY A 694 12.32 -8.75 4.43
C GLY A 694 11.59 -8.10 3.25
N PRO A 695 11.95 -8.42 2.00
CA PRO A 695 11.27 -7.86 0.83
C PRO A 695 9.79 -8.24 0.74
N SER A 696 9.40 -9.43 1.18
CA SER A 696 8.00 -9.88 1.16
C SER A 696 7.11 -9.08 2.12
N MET A 697 7.69 -8.44 3.15
CA MET A 697 6.96 -7.53 4.04
C MET A 697 6.37 -6.32 3.31
N ASN A 698 7.03 -5.82 2.26
CA ASN A 698 6.52 -4.69 1.46
C ASN A 698 5.17 -5.04 0.86
N ILE A 699 5.06 -6.26 0.35
CA ILE A 699 3.84 -6.75 -0.32
C ILE A 699 2.78 -7.06 0.73
N LEU A 700 3.16 -7.70 1.85
CA LEU A 700 2.26 -7.95 2.98
C LEU A 700 1.55 -6.67 3.43
N ILE A 701 2.30 -5.59 3.64
CA ILE A 701 1.79 -4.29 4.09
C ILE A 701 0.79 -3.73 3.07
N LYS A 702 1.20 -3.62 1.80
CA LYS A 702 0.40 -3.00 0.74
C LYS A 702 -0.83 -3.84 0.38
N LEU A 703 -0.67 -5.14 0.24
CA LEU A 703 -1.78 -6.04 -0.10
C LEU A 703 -2.83 -6.06 1.00
N THR A 704 -2.43 -6.01 2.28
CA THR A 704 -3.35 -5.87 3.40
C THR A 704 -4.19 -4.59 3.28
N CYS A 705 -3.55 -3.45 2.97
CA CYS A 705 -4.25 -2.18 2.79
C CYS A 705 -5.14 -2.17 1.53
N LEU A 706 -4.71 -2.80 0.44
CA LEU A 706 -5.51 -2.93 -0.78
C LEU A 706 -6.73 -3.83 -0.58
N ILE A 707 -6.58 -4.94 0.14
CA ILE A 707 -7.74 -5.78 0.51
C ILE A 707 -8.71 -4.97 1.37
N GLY A 708 -8.20 -4.19 2.33
CA GLY A 708 -9.02 -3.26 3.11
C GLY A 708 -9.78 -2.28 2.21
N LEU A 709 -9.09 -1.65 1.25
CA LEU A 709 -9.69 -0.70 0.32
C LEU A 709 -10.79 -1.35 -0.55
N VAL A 710 -10.58 -2.56 -1.05
CA VAL A 710 -11.58 -3.31 -1.83
C VAL A 710 -12.75 -3.77 -0.96
N MET A 711 -12.52 -4.00 0.33
CA MET A 711 -13.58 -4.33 1.28
C MET A 711 -14.33 -3.10 1.80
N ALA A 712 -13.77 -1.90 1.64
CA ALA A 712 -14.34 -0.68 2.19
C ALA A 712 -15.81 -0.43 1.78
N PRO A 713 -16.22 -0.60 0.51
CA PRO A 713 -17.63 -0.45 0.12
C PRO A 713 -18.55 -1.46 0.80
N ILE A 714 -18.08 -2.69 1.06
CA ILE A 714 -18.84 -3.75 1.75
C ILE A 714 -19.04 -3.36 3.22
N LEU A 715 -17.98 -2.93 3.88
CA LEU A 715 -17.98 -2.57 5.29
C LEU A 715 -18.65 -1.22 5.56
N GLY A 716 -18.58 -0.30 4.60
CA GLY A 716 -19.32 0.97 4.62
C GLY A 716 -20.82 0.77 4.45
N SER A 717 -21.26 -0.17 3.59
CA SER A 717 -22.69 -0.51 3.44
C SER A 717 -23.27 -1.20 4.68
N GLU A 718 -22.48 -1.92 5.47
CA GLU A 718 -22.90 -2.40 6.79
C GLU A 718 -23.02 -1.24 7.80
N ASN A 719 -22.17 -0.26 7.72
CA ASN A 719 -22.38 1.00 8.44
C ASN A 719 -23.58 1.78 7.89
N SER A 720 -23.86 1.77 6.58
CA SER A 720 -25.09 2.31 6.00
C SER A 720 -26.32 1.47 6.37
N ALA A 721 -26.26 0.15 6.38
CA ALA A 721 -27.37 -0.71 6.82
C ALA A 721 -27.54 -0.71 8.34
N ASN A 722 -26.46 -0.54 9.12
CA ASN A 722 -26.55 -0.17 10.54
C ASN A 722 -26.77 1.33 10.74
N SER A 723 -26.48 2.18 9.74
CA SER A 723 -26.80 3.60 9.71
C SER A 723 -28.18 3.84 9.13
N ASP A 724 -28.76 2.95 8.30
CA ASP A 724 -30.20 2.92 8.04
C ASP A 724 -31.02 2.52 9.28
N MET A 725 -30.35 1.93 10.29
CA MET A 725 -30.80 1.92 11.70
C MET A 725 -30.18 3.06 12.55
N ALA A 726 -29.22 3.82 12.05
CA ALA A 726 -28.51 4.91 12.74
C ALA A 726 -28.12 6.11 11.84
N THR A 727 -28.71 6.30 10.66
CA THR A 727 -28.72 7.59 9.99
C THR A 727 -29.84 8.46 10.58
N ILE A 728 -29.54 8.96 11.72
CA ILE A 728 -29.92 10.33 12.02
C ILE A 728 -28.98 11.15 11.17
N ASP A 729 -29.57 11.73 10.15
CA ASP A 729 -28.95 12.60 9.17
C ASP A 729 -28.07 13.66 9.89
N GLN A 730 -26.73 13.63 9.68
CA GLN A 730 -25.84 14.71 10.15
C GLN A 730 -26.04 16.03 9.38
N SER A 731 -26.93 16.07 8.36
CA SER A 731 -27.37 17.31 7.73
C SER A 731 -28.23 18.19 8.65
N ASN A 732 -28.53 17.69 9.86
CA ASN A 732 -29.12 18.46 10.94
C ASN A 732 -28.05 18.73 12.01
N GLU A 733 -26.99 19.46 11.71
CA GLU A 733 -26.22 20.17 12.73
C GLU A 733 -27.17 21.17 13.39
N ILE A 734 -27.73 20.72 14.52
CA ILE A 734 -28.39 21.58 15.45
C ILE A 734 -27.29 22.39 16.12
N HIS A 735 -27.12 23.64 15.72
CA HIS A 735 -26.19 24.55 16.39
C HIS A 735 -26.62 24.73 17.83
N VAL A 736 -25.91 24.10 18.75
CA VAL A 736 -26.13 24.21 20.17
C VAL A 736 -25.39 25.45 20.67
N GLU A 737 -26.10 26.47 21.03
CA GLU A 737 -25.48 27.70 21.56
C GLU A 737 -25.07 27.53 23.03
N THR A 738 -25.94 26.98 23.88
CA THR A 738 -25.70 26.87 25.35
C THR A 738 -26.57 25.78 25.98
N ILE A 739 -26.27 25.45 27.23
CA ILE A 739 -27.17 24.72 28.12
C ILE A 739 -27.80 25.72 29.04
N ASP A 740 -29.15 25.67 29.22
CA ASP A 740 -29.85 26.47 30.18
C ASP A 740 -29.56 26.06 31.65
N GLU A 741 -30.06 26.87 32.60
CA GLU A 741 -29.83 26.59 34.04
C GLU A 741 -30.50 25.30 34.51
N GLU A 742 -31.46 24.75 33.76
CA GLU A 742 -32.11 23.45 34.01
C GLU A 742 -31.42 22.26 33.31
N GLY A 743 -30.33 22.48 32.58
CA GLY A 743 -29.57 21.45 31.90
C GLY A 743 -30.17 20.97 30.58
N ASN A 744 -31.03 21.77 29.94
CA ASN A 744 -31.60 21.51 28.62
C ASN A 744 -30.78 22.23 27.55
N ILE A 745 -30.78 21.68 26.35
CA ILE A 745 -30.10 22.30 25.20
C ILE A 745 -30.92 23.44 24.65
N VAL A 746 -30.28 24.58 24.43
CA VAL A 746 -30.85 25.71 23.69
C VAL A 746 -30.38 25.62 22.24
N TYR A 747 -31.31 25.45 21.33
CA TYR A 747 -31.05 25.33 19.89
C TYR A 747 -31.07 26.67 19.18
N ASP A 748 -30.17 26.87 18.19
CA ASP A 748 -30.26 28.01 17.25
C ASP A 748 -31.43 27.77 16.28
N LEU A 749 -32.49 28.54 16.44
CA LEU A 749 -33.68 28.44 15.59
C LEU A 749 -33.52 29.22 14.27
N GLY A 750 -32.43 29.94 14.07
CA GLY A 750 -32.20 30.80 12.92
C GLY A 750 -33.04 32.04 12.91
N GLU A 751 -33.24 32.65 11.73
CA GLU A 751 -34.08 33.85 11.57
C GLU A 751 -35.56 33.46 11.61
N MET A 752 -36.37 34.30 12.27
CA MET A 752 -37.83 34.12 12.34
C MET A 752 -38.46 34.37 10.97
N ILE A 753 -39.22 33.38 10.50
CA ILE A 753 -39.96 33.42 9.23
C ILE A 753 -41.45 33.18 9.47
N GLU A 754 -42.27 33.74 8.60
CA GLU A 754 -43.70 33.47 8.56
C GLU A 754 -43.97 32.34 7.54
N ILE A 755 -44.60 31.27 7.98
CA ILE A 755 -45.01 30.15 7.14
C ILE A 755 -46.53 30.17 7.01
N GLU A 756 -47.06 30.36 5.81
CA GLU A 756 -48.47 30.22 5.50
C GLU A 756 -48.81 28.74 5.21
N LEU A 757 -49.62 28.14 6.04
CA LEU A 757 -50.04 26.74 5.92
C LEU A 757 -51.21 26.63 4.89
N PRO A 758 -51.45 25.40 4.34
CA PRO A 758 -52.57 25.17 3.42
C PRO A 758 -53.95 25.52 3.97
N SER A 759 -54.11 25.55 5.28
CA SER A 759 -55.33 26.04 5.97
C SER A 759 -55.54 27.56 5.85
N GLY A 760 -54.53 28.34 5.42
CA GLY A 760 -54.50 29.80 5.44
C GLY A 760 -54.08 30.38 6.80
N GLU A 761 -53.69 29.53 7.75
CA GLU A 761 -53.14 29.97 9.04
C GLU A 761 -51.63 30.26 8.89
N VAL A 762 -51.15 31.32 9.54
CA VAL A 762 -49.76 31.75 9.49
C VAL A 762 -49.09 31.42 10.82
N ILE A 763 -48.02 30.66 10.80
CA ILE A 763 -47.17 30.39 11.97
C ILE A 763 -45.85 31.16 11.85
N ASN A 764 -45.35 31.68 12.97
CA ASN A 764 -44.08 32.41 13.01
C ASN A 764 -43.04 31.58 13.75
N VAL A 765 -42.08 31.04 13.02
CA VAL A 765 -41.11 30.06 13.52
C VAL A 765 -39.71 30.35 12.98
N GLY A 766 -38.68 29.87 13.64
CA GLY A 766 -37.31 29.98 13.11
C GLY A 766 -37.09 29.12 11.84
N ASN A 767 -36.33 29.60 10.89
CA ASN A 767 -36.09 28.93 9.61
C ASN A 767 -35.32 27.60 9.76
N LYS A 768 -34.66 27.38 10.91
CA LYS A 768 -33.99 26.12 11.27
C LYS A 768 -34.81 25.27 12.24
N SER A 769 -35.98 25.72 12.66
CA SER A 769 -36.81 25.04 13.66
C SER A 769 -37.37 23.69 13.16
N SER A 770 -37.79 22.85 14.09
CA SER A 770 -38.47 21.57 13.79
C SER A 770 -39.75 21.76 12.98
N GLU A 771 -40.51 22.83 13.24
CA GLU A 771 -41.76 23.19 12.51
C GLU A 771 -41.45 23.54 11.06
N ALA A 772 -40.41 24.34 10.80
CA ALA A 772 -39.99 24.69 9.44
C ALA A 772 -39.62 23.41 8.67
N LYS A 773 -38.82 22.52 9.26
CA LYS A 773 -38.42 21.22 8.66
C LYS A 773 -39.62 20.32 8.36
N ILE A 774 -40.61 20.24 9.25
CA ILE A 774 -41.83 19.46 9.05
C ILE A 774 -42.63 20.05 7.88
N ASN A 775 -42.81 21.39 7.82
CA ASN A 775 -43.52 22.04 6.74
C ASN A 775 -42.78 21.87 5.39
N ASP A 776 -41.47 21.98 5.36
CA ASP A 776 -40.65 21.77 4.15
C ASP A 776 -40.81 20.33 3.65
N PHE A 777 -40.75 19.33 4.55
CA PHE A 777 -41.01 17.93 4.19
C PHE A 777 -42.42 17.76 3.60
N MET A 778 -43.45 18.33 4.26
CA MET A 778 -44.83 18.24 3.78
C MET A 778 -45.01 18.92 2.41
N SER A 779 -44.38 20.08 2.21
CA SER A 779 -44.40 20.81 0.94
C SER A 779 -43.71 20.04 -0.19
N SER A 780 -42.58 19.39 0.11
CA SER A 780 -41.83 18.58 -0.87
C SER A 780 -42.53 17.26 -1.24
N ALA A 781 -43.39 16.75 -0.35
CA ALA A 781 -44.12 15.52 -0.60
C ALA A 781 -45.26 15.65 -1.62
N TRP A 782 -45.63 16.89 -2.00
CA TRP A 782 -46.63 17.17 -3.04
C TRP A 782 -45.96 17.35 -4.41
N VAL A 783 -46.04 16.32 -5.26
CA VAL A 783 -45.54 16.38 -6.63
C VAL A 783 -46.69 16.36 -7.63
N ASN A 784 -46.81 17.42 -8.43
CA ASN A 784 -47.86 17.59 -9.44
C ASN A 784 -49.32 17.44 -8.90
N GLY A 785 -49.54 17.86 -7.67
CA GLY A 785 -50.87 17.79 -7.02
C GLY A 785 -51.25 16.39 -6.46
N ASN A 786 -50.29 15.46 -6.43
CA ASN A 786 -50.45 14.14 -5.80
C ASN A 786 -49.47 13.97 -4.64
N LEU A 787 -49.97 13.40 -3.55
CA LEU A 787 -49.17 13.06 -2.38
C LEU A 787 -48.31 11.80 -2.69
N VAL A 788 -47.01 11.89 -2.48
CA VAL A 788 -46.12 10.76 -2.63
C VAL A 788 -45.99 10.05 -1.29
N ASN A 789 -46.17 8.71 -1.29
CA ASN A 789 -46.00 7.90 -0.08
C ASN A 789 -44.51 7.94 0.37
N GLN A 790 -44.21 8.71 1.41
CA GLN A 790 -42.87 8.96 1.93
C GLN A 790 -42.84 8.98 3.47
N GLN A 791 -41.65 8.78 4.03
CA GLN A 791 -41.41 8.99 5.46
C GLN A 791 -40.28 10.02 5.61
N SER A 792 -40.39 10.92 6.57
CA SER A 792 -39.29 11.81 6.94
C SER A 792 -38.21 11.01 7.71
N ASN A 793 -37.03 11.57 7.82
CA ASN A 793 -36.12 11.21 8.91
C ASN A 793 -36.72 11.59 10.27
N TRP A 794 -36.08 11.14 11.36
CA TRP A 794 -36.43 11.60 12.69
C TRP A 794 -36.09 13.09 12.82
N ILE A 795 -37.02 13.92 13.28
CA ILE A 795 -36.87 15.34 13.53
C ILE A 795 -36.91 15.58 15.04
N THR A 796 -35.83 16.03 15.64
CA THR A 796 -35.78 16.34 17.05
C THR A 796 -36.60 17.60 17.34
N LEU A 797 -37.47 17.54 18.35
CA LEU A 797 -38.21 18.69 18.82
C LEU A 797 -37.30 19.63 19.64
N ASP A 798 -36.99 20.79 19.10
CA ASP A 798 -35.95 21.71 19.59
C ASP A 798 -36.34 22.54 20.85
N ARG A 799 -37.58 22.48 21.27
CA ARG A 799 -38.10 23.19 22.42
C ARG A 799 -38.99 22.35 23.35
N VAL A 800 -38.96 21.01 23.23
CA VAL A 800 -39.69 20.08 24.11
C VAL A 800 -38.82 19.57 25.21
N TYR A 801 -38.96 20.08 26.43
CA TYR A 801 -38.13 19.76 27.57
C TYR A 801 -38.92 19.10 28.70
N PHE A 802 -38.29 18.17 29.41
CA PHE A 802 -38.84 17.49 30.56
C PHE A 802 -37.94 17.68 31.76
N LYS A 803 -38.58 17.72 32.96
CA LYS A 803 -37.81 17.73 34.21
C LYS A 803 -36.99 16.48 34.36
N SER A 804 -35.75 16.65 34.82
CA SER A 804 -34.80 15.53 34.95
C SER A 804 -35.36 14.35 35.74
N GLY A 805 -35.32 13.14 35.20
CA GLY A 805 -35.83 11.91 35.80
C GLY A 805 -37.36 11.79 35.89
N GLU A 806 -38.14 12.74 35.30
CA GLU A 806 -39.60 12.75 35.30
C GLU A 806 -40.14 12.82 33.84
N SER A 807 -41.39 12.45 33.66
CA SER A 807 -42.15 12.63 32.41
C SER A 807 -42.97 13.93 32.39
N ARG A 808 -42.76 14.82 33.35
CA ARG A 808 -43.44 16.13 33.44
C ARG A 808 -42.73 17.16 32.52
N MET A 809 -43.46 17.63 31.51
CA MET A 809 -42.97 18.61 30.56
C MET A 809 -42.87 20.01 31.16
N LEU A 810 -41.89 20.80 30.76
CA LEU A 810 -41.73 22.19 31.16
C LEU A 810 -42.71 23.10 30.40
N ARG A 811 -43.13 24.20 31.01
CA ARG A 811 -44.19 25.07 30.49
C ARG A 811 -43.89 25.68 29.13
N ASN A 812 -42.60 26.00 28.90
CA ASN A 812 -42.12 26.60 27.66
C ASN A 812 -42.19 25.65 26.43
N SER A 813 -42.34 24.34 26.67
CA SER A 813 -42.43 23.31 25.61
C SER A 813 -43.81 23.20 24.96
N MET A 814 -44.82 23.80 25.57
CA MET A 814 -46.21 23.68 25.08
C MET A 814 -46.48 24.41 23.78
N ASP A 815 -45.79 25.54 23.56
CA ASP A 815 -46.03 26.38 22.38
C ASP A 815 -45.55 25.67 21.10
N GLN A 816 -44.43 24.91 21.16
CA GLN A 816 -43.98 24.12 20.03
C GLN A 816 -44.98 23.03 19.64
N LEU A 817 -45.53 22.32 20.63
CA LEU A 817 -46.52 21.25 20.37
C LEU A 817 -47.82 21.81 19.81
N LYS A 818 -48.23 23.06 20.14
CA LYS A 818 -49.36 23.71 19.50
C LYS A 818 -49.10 23.98 18.02
N TYR A 819 -47.92 24.49 17.66
CA TYR A 819 -47.58 24.70 16.26
C TYR A 819 -47.56 23.37 15.48
N ILE A 820 -47.10 22.27 16.09
CA ILE A 820 -47.14 20.93 15.48
C ILE A 820 -48.60 20.51 15.29
N ALA A 821 -49.48 20.72 16.28
CA ALA A 821 -50.89 20.43 16.14
C ALA A 821 -51.52 21.24 15.00
N THR A 822 -51.23 22.54 14.91
CA THR A 822 -51.66 23.42 13.80
C THR A 822 -51.20 22.92 12.43
N ILE A 823 -49.94 22.47 12.33
CA ILE A 823 -49.40 21.90 11.09
C ILE A 823 -50.17 20.61 10.76
N MET A 824 -50.37 19.72 11.72
CA MET A 824 -51.09 18.46 11.51
C MET A 824 -52.56 18.70 11.13
N ASP A 825 -53.20 19.78 11.60
CA ASP A 825 -54.55 20.16 11.20
C ASP A 825 -54.59 20.66 9.75
N ALA A 826 -53.56 21.46 9.36
CA ALA A 826 -53.41 21.96 7.99
C ALA A 826 -53.06 20.82 6.96
N TYR A 827 -52.53 19.69 7.41
CA TYR A 827 -52.20 18.51 6.60
C TYR A 827 -52.90 17.25 7.12
N PRO A 828 -54.19 17.02 6.75
CA PRO A 828 -54.98 15.89 7.28
C PRO A 828 -54.38 14.51 7.01
N GLU A 829 -53.54 14.35 5.98
CA GLU A 829 -52.87 13.10 5.57
C GLU A 829 -51.63 12.81 6.40
N MET A 830 -51.16 13.80 7.13
CA MET A 830 -49.91 13.67 7.93
C MET A 830 -50.19 12.78 9.14
N LYS A 831 -49.36 11.71 9.24
CA LYS A 831 -49.28 10.84 10.44
C LYS A 831 -47.88 11.01 11.01
N ILE A 832 -47.76 10.88 12.33
CA ILE A 832 -46.46 10.97 13.01
C ILE A 832 -46.19 9.77 13.93
N LYS A 833 -44.92 9.38 13.97
CA LYS A 833 -44.37 8.51 15.01
C LYS A 833 -43.56 9.37 15.99
N ILE A 834 -43.84 9.27 17.28
CA ILE A 834 -43.22 10.04 18.35
C ILE A 834 -42.28 9.10 19.11
N GLY A 835 -40.98 9.41 19.13
CA GLY A 835 -39.93 8.67 19.82
C GLY A 835 -39.44 9.40 21.06
N GLY A 836 -39.40 8.73 22.20
CA GLY A 836 -38.79 9.27 23.41
C GLY A 836 -37.44 8.61 23.69
N PHE A 837 -36.43 9.42 24.04
CA PHE A 837 -35.05 8.97 24.27
C PHE A 837 -34.53 9.50 25.62
N THR A 838 -33.60 8.74 26.24
CA THR A 838 -32.89 9.15 27.46
C THR A 838 -31.38 9.12 27.24
N ASP A 839 -30.63 9.72 28.15
CA ASP A 839 -29.20 9.44 28.28
C ASP A 839 -28.95 8.06 28.91
N LYS A 840 -27.68 7.67 29.04
CA LYS A 840 -27.26 6.35 29.57
C LYS A 840 -27.22 6.31 31.11
N MET A 841 -27.56 7.41 31.78
CA MET A 841 -27.47 7.46 33.24
C MET A 841 -28.67 6.77 33.89
N GLY A 842 -28.40 5.89 34.85
CA GLY A 842 -29.41 5.16 35.60
C GLY A 842 -29.74 3.77 35.08
N ASP A 843 -30.84 3.20 35.55
CA ASP A 843 -31.30 1.88 35.17
C ASP A 843 -31.99 1.86 33.80
N GLU A 844 -31.66 0.86 32.98
CA GLU A 844 -32.13 0.79 31.57
C GLU A 844 -33.64 0.58 31.48
N GLU A 845 -34.22 -0.25 32.34
CA GLU A 845 -35.67 -0.53 32.36
C GLU A 845 -36.44 0.73 32.78
N ARG A 846 -35.91 1.47 33.77
CA ARG A 846 -36.46 2.75 34.18
C ARG A 846 -36.35 3.82 33.06
N ASN A 847 -35.24 3.87 32.36
CA ASN A 847 -35.03 4.79 31.24
C ASN A 847 -35.99 4.48 30.08
N LEU A 848 -36.20 3.20 29.76
CA LEU A 848 -37.18 2.80 28.76
C LEU A 848 -38.59 3.23 29.17
N LYS A 849 -38.96 3.08 30.43
CA LYS A 849 -40.24 3.53 30.96
C LYS A 849 -40.40 5.06 30.87
N ILE A 850 -39.40 5.83 31.35
CA ILE A 850 -39.43 7.30 31.30
C ILE A 850 -39.57 7.80 29.85
N SER A 851 -38.84 7.21 28.91
CA SER A 851 -38.89 7.58 27.49
C SER A 851 -40.27 7.29 26.88
N SER A 852 -40.88 6.15 27.21
CA SER A 852 -42.22 5.80 26.81
C SER A 852 -43.27 6.74 27.40
N ASP A 853 -43.17 7.07 28.70
CA ASP A 853 -44.09 8.00 29.37
C ASP A 853 -43.98 9.40 28.77
N ARG A 854 -42.80 9.88 28.36
CA ARG A 854 -42.58 11.15 27.67
C ARG A 854 -43.20 11.18 26.29
N ALA A 855 -42.98 10.13 25.47
CA ALA A 855 -43.58 10.04 24.16
C ALA A 855 -45.11 10.01 24.20
N ASN A 856 -45.68 9.25 25.16
CA ASN A 856 -47.13 9.23 25.38
C ASN A 856 -47.66 10.58 25.87
N PHE A 857 -46.90 11.29 26.71
CA PHE A 857 -47.32 12.60 27.15
C PHE A 857 -47.45 13.60 25.98
N VAL A 858 -46.49 13.56 25.04
CA VAL A 858 -46.57 14.40 23.82
C VAL A 858 -47.79 14.02 22.98
N LYS A 859 -48.02 12.72 22.79
CA LYS A 859 -49.23 12.23 22.10
C LYS A 859 -50.51 12.71 22.75
N ASP A 860 -50.66 12.53 24.07
CA ASP A 860 -51.83 12.95 24.84
C ASP A 860 -52.03 14.46 24.78
N PHE A 861 -50.93 15.23 24.71
CA PHE A 861 -51.02 16.68 24.53
C PHE A 861 -51.60 17.08 23.16
N LEU A 862 -51.05 16.47 22.08
CA LEU A 862 -51.52 16.70 20.71
C LEU A 862 -52.99 16.24 20.51
N GLU A 863 -53.43 15.19 21.19
CA GLU A 863 -54.84 14.78 21.19
C GLU A 863 -55.75 15.81 21.87
N ARG A 864 -55.29 16.47 22.94
CA ARG A 864 -56.04 17.54 23.60
C ARG A 864 -56.10 18.81 22.73
N GLU A 865 -55.12 19.07 21.91
CA GLU A 865 -55.11 20.20 20.94
C GLU A 865 -55.92 19.84 19.65
N GLY A 866 -56.55 18.64 19.58
CA GLY A 866 -57.51 18.29 18.49
C GLY A 866 -56.98 17.28 17.47
N VAL A 867 -55.76 16.83 17.57
CA VAL A 867 -55.21 15.83 16.62
C VAL A 867 -55.79 14.44 16.88
N GLN A 868 -56.29 13.76 15.86
CA GLN A 868 -56.85 12.42 16.00
C GLN A 868 -55.83 11.39 16.42
N GLY A 869 -56.10 10.57 17.39
CA GLY A 869 -55.15 9.64 18.04
C GLY A 869 -54.64 8.50 17.11
N ASP A 870 -55.40 8.14 16.07
CA ASP A 870 -55.02 7.18 15.05
C ASP A 870 -53.97 7.68 14.03
N ARG A 871 -53.74 9.01 14.04
CA ARG A 871 -52.67 9.63 13.27
C ARG A 871 -51.34 9.64 14.00
N MET A 872 -51.27 9.18 15.26
CA MET A 872 -50.08 9.29 16.09
C MET A 872 -49.73 7.95 16.76
N GLN A 873 -48.47 7.56 16.66
CA GLN A 873 -47.88 6.44 17.40
C GLN A 873 -46.80 6.96 18.35
N ALA A 874 -46.82 6.56 19.61
CA ALA A 874 -45.82 6.90 20.59
C ALA A 874 -45.03 5.68 21.07
N GLU A 875 -43.72 5.78 21.13
CA GLU A 875 -42.83 4.70 21.52
C GLU A 875 -41.61 5.25 22.29
N GLY A 876 -41.23 4.54 23.36
CA GLY A 876 -40.01 4.87 24.11
C GLY A 876 -38.85 3.97 23.71
N TYR A 877 -37.69 4.56 23.43
CA TYR A 877 -36.48 3.88 23.01
C TYR A 877 -35.42 3.80 24.13
N GLY A 878 -35.64 4.46 25.28
CA GLY A 878 -34.71 4.45 26.40
C GLY A 878 -33.33 5.01 26.04
N PRO A 879 -32.25 4.39 26.55
CA PRO A 879 -30.88 4.81 26.24
C PRO A 879 -30.36 4.16 24.95
N GLN A 880 -31.21 4.03 23.94
CA GLN A 880 -30.87 3.53 22.61
C GLN A 880 -30.85 4.68 21.61
N GLN A 881 -30.11 4.54 20.50
CA GLN A 881 -30.01 5.52 19.43
C GLN A 881 -29.55 6.92 19.91
N PHE A 882 -28.34 6.97 20.46
CA PHE A 882 -27.71 8.22 20.90
C PHE A 882 -27.39 9.13 19.71
N VAL A 883 -27.81 10.39 19.77
CA VAL A 883 -27.37 11.44 18.85
C VAL A 883 -25.96 11.89 19.17
N CYS A 884 -25.56 11.79 20.45
CA CYS A 884 -24.21 12.02 20.90
C CYS A 884 -23.66 10.72 21.52
N ALA A 885 -22.86 10.01 20.73
CA ALA A 885 -22.40 8.64 21.04
C ALA A 885 -21.56 8.53 22.33
N ALA A 886 -20.76 9.55 22.64
CA ALA A 886 -19.88 9.55 23.81
C ALA A 886 -20.63 9.54 25.15
N ASN A 887 -21.79 10.22 25.25
CA ASN A 887 -22.62 10.30 26.45
C ASN A 887 -21.85 10.66 27.75
N ASP A 888 -20.68 11.29 27.64
CA ASP A 888 -19.72 11.55 28.72
C ASP A 888 -19.79 12.98 29.26
N THR A 889 -20.14 13.94 28.43
CA THR A 889 -20.37 15.35 28.83
C THR A 889 -21.84 15.62 29.14
N GLU A 890 -22.11 16.70 29.89
CA GLU A 890 -23.50 17.09 30.16
C GLU A 890 -24.23 17.55 28.89
N ILE A 891 -23.53 18.20 27.97
CA ILE A 891 -24.06 18.60 26.65
C ILE A 891 -24.47 17.34 25.86
N CYS A 892 -23.62 16.32 25.84
CA CYS A 892 -23.89 15.08 25.15
C CYS A 892 -25.08 14.32 25.76
N ARG A 893 -25.16 14.25 27.08
CA ARG A 893 -26.33 13.66 27.79
C ARG A 893 -27.61 14.45 27.54
N ALA A 894 -27.50 15.77 27.50
CA ALA A 894 -28.65 16.62 27.21
C ALA A 894 -29.18 16.41 25.78
N LYS A 895 -28.29 16.27 24.78
CA LYS A 895 -28.67 15.90 23.41
C LYS A 895 -29.41 14.54 23.36
N ASN A 896 -29.00 13.61 24.18
CA ASN A 896 -29.61 12.27 24.20
C ASN A 896 -30.97 12.24 24.93
N ARG A 897 -31.25 13.20 25.84
CA ARG A 897 -32.55 13.38 26.49
C ARG A 897 -33.50 14.17 25.60
N ARG A 898 -34.07 13.55 24.58
CA ARG A 898 -34.85 14.22 23.53
C ARG A 898 -36.16 13.54 23.20
N ILE A 899 -37.00 14.24 22.51
CA ILE A 899 -38.19 13.72 21.79
C ILE A 899 -37.99 13.99 20.30
N ASP A 900 -38.12 12.96 19.52
CA ASP A 900 -38.10 13.06 18.07
C ASP A 900 -39.45 12.72 17.48
N ILE A 901 -39.79 13.29 16.35
CA ILE A 901 -40.96 12.89 15.57
C ILE A 901 -40.54 12.47 14.17
N LYS A 902 -41.26 11.51 13.62
CA LYS A 902 -41.10 11.05 12.24
C LYS A 902 -42.42 11.18 11.52
N VAL A 903 -42.46 11.97 10.43
CA VAL A 903 -43.64 12.10 9.60
C VAL A 903 -43.78 10.87 8.69
N VAL A 904 -45.00 10.33 8.61
CA VAL A 904 -45.33 9.16 7.78
C VAL A 904 -46.53 9.56 6.90
N LEU A 905 -46.34 9.51 5.60
CA LEU A 905 -47.39 9.71 4.61
C LEU A 905 -47.74 8.33 4.00
N SER A 906 -48.99 7.92 4.11
CA SER A 906 -49.43 6.59 3.67
C SER A 906 -50.57 6.66 2.70
#